data_582fff00571828224520e3429c33d181
#
_entry.id   582fff00571828224520e3429c33d181
#
_cell.length_a   1.000
_cell.length_b   1.000
_cell.length_c   1.000
_cell.angle_alpha   90.00
_cell.angle_beta   90.00
_cell.angle_gamma   90.00
#
_symmetry.space_group_name_H-M   'P 1'
#
loop_
_entity.id
_entity.type
_entity.pdbx_description
1 polymer ?
#
loop_
_entity_poly.entity_id
_entity_poly.type
_entity_poly.pdbx_seq_one_letter_code
_entity_poly.pdbx_strand_id
1 'polypeptide(L)'
;MKTLRVVFAICILLFTAATARSADVKISGKVTDTDAKPVEFASVRIAGTAIGTNTDLKGDYQLNVAKADTIEVVFSCLGFQSVTRKLIDAQGDITLNVTLRTDDTLLDEVEVIGFKNTINGMQTVDPTTIKTSPDVSGGSVEAMISTMGGVSQKNEMSSQYSVRGGSFDENSVYINGVEIYRPQLMRSGEQEGLSIINPDMVGSVRFSTGGFPARYGDKMSSALDITYREPEAFQGSVSASLMGGSLSLGTNSGKFSQLHGVRLKKNNSLLSSLETRGEYDPLYFDYQTNMTFKASDKFSINFLGNIALNNYKFKPADRETSFGTMSDVKQFKVYFDGRENDKFQTWLGALNFTYRHSRNTDFQFALSGFVTDEYVSYDISGEYWLNEAGTGGSEGVGGELGVGKYMEHSRNRLKASVAQAMLKGNTAWRAGQLSYGLSWQHESFRDRTREWEWRDSSGYSLPTTPDAVRLIYNLASRQDISANRLALYVENSFYWNTDKAFMTLNAGLRGSYWDYNKEFLFSPRVNFTFIPVDHNQWNYRAALGLYYQQPFYKEYRRAVVDEVGNGVVELNNNIKSPRSIQFLLAADYTFRAMNRPFKLTAEAYYKNLANLISYEYDNLKVSYSGVNDSKGYIMGLDLRFFGQFVPGSDSWVSLSLMKTQQTLNGVKCPLPGDQRYAFTLFFNDYFPKFPKLKFSLRGVFSDGLTMTAPRVTRDVSWFRAPAYKRVDIGFSYQLVGAPSEDGVRPYDWRRHFKNISIGLDVFNLFDISNVSSYYWVTDVNDIQYAVPNYLTRRQFNVRLMVEF
;
A
#
# COMPACT_ATOMS: atom_id res chain seq x y z
N MET A 1 -9.45 7.74 39.66
CA MET A 1 -10.94 7.62 39.77
C MET A 1 -11.69 8.91 39.44
N LYS A 2 -11.20 10.12 39.75
CA LYS A 2 -11.91 11.38 39.39
C LYS A 2 -11.86 11.71 37.90
N THR A 3 -10.77 11.40 37.22
CA THR A 3 -10.58 11.59 35.77
C THR A 3 -11.44 10.67 34.91
N LEU A 4 -11.67 9.44 35.36
CA LEU A 4 -12.52 8.47 34.63
C LEU A 4 -14.02 8.87 34.67
N ARG A 5 -14.46 9.53 35.73
CA ARG A 5 -15.85 10.05 35.86
C ARG A 5 -16.11 11.26 34.96
N VAL A 6 -15.10 12.09 34.70
CA VAL A 6 -15.22 13.24 33.79
C VAL A 6 -15.28 12.79 32.34
N VAL A 7 -14.48 11.80 31.94
CA VAL A 7 -14.53 11.21 30.57
C VAL A 7 -15.87 10.50 30.33
N PHE A 8 -16.39 9.79 31.32
CA PHE A 8 -17.69 9.13 31.22
C PHE A 8 -18.86 10.13 31.16
N ALA A 9 -18.76 11.25 31.90
CA ALA A 9 -19.74 12.33 31.86
C ALA A 9 -19.71 13.09 30.51
N ILE A 10 -18.57 13.28 29.91
CA ILE A 10 -18.43 13.89 28.57
C ILE A 10 -19.00 12.95 27.50
N CYS A 11 -18.81 11.63 27.61
CA CYS A 11 -19.42 10.66 26.72
C CYS A 11 -20.95 10.61 26.85
N ILE A 12 -21.51 10.77 28.07
CA ILE A 12 -22.96 10.80 28.30
C ILE A 12 -23.55 12.12 27.78
N LEU A 13 -22.88 13.26 27.93
CA LEU A 13 -23.32 14.55 27.40
C LEU A 13 -23.35 14.61 25.88
N LEU A 14 -22.46 13.84 25.18
CA LEU A 14 -22.48 13.70 23.73
C LEU A 14 -23.61 12.78 23.22
N PHE A 15 -24.14 11.92 24.08
CA PHE A 15 -25.24 10.99 23.74
C PHE A 15 -26.64 11.61 23.82
N THR A 16 -26.82 12.73 24.55
CA THR A 16 -28.15 13.33 24.79
C THR A 16 -28.54 14.43 23.79
N ALA A 17 -27.68 14.77 22.82
CA ALA A 17 -27.93 15.87 21.87
C ALA A 17 -28.64 15.45 20.56
N ALA A 18 -29.12 14.23 20.40
CA ALA A 18 -29.68 13.73 19.14
C ALA A 18 -31.15 13.31 19.21
N THR A 19 -32.04 14.22 19.66
CA THR A 19 -33.46 14.00 19.46
C THR A 19 -34.16 15.30 19.05
N ALA A 20 -33.90 15.80 17.87
CA ALA A 20 -34.83 16.72 17.18
C ALA A 20 -35.44 15.94 16.01
N ARG A 21 -36.67 15.44 16.18
CA ARG A 21 -37.49 14.93 15.09
C ARG A 21 -37.93 16.09 14.23
N SER A 22 -37.34 16.25 13.05
CA SER A 22 -37.90 17.02 11.94
C SER A 22 -38.79 16.08 11.13
N ALA A 23 -39.96 16.54 10.71
CA ALA A 23 -40.79 15.79 9.76
C ALA A 23 -40.06 15.70 8.42
N ASP A 24 -39.75 14.48 8.00
CA ASP A 24 -39.03 14.25 6.74
C ASP A 24 -39.99 14.25 5.55
N VAL A 25 -39.58 14.87 4.45
CA VAL A 25 -40.24 14.83 3.14
C VAL A 25 -39.56 13.75 2.31
N LYS A 26 -40.33 12.79 1.83
CA LYS A 26 -39.83 11.74 0.93
C LYS A 26 -40.00 12.18 -0.51
N ILE A 27 -38.91 12.32 -1.25
CA ILE A 27 -38.89 12.63 -2.69
C ILE A 27 -38.48 11.33 -3.41
N SER A 28 -39.34 10.86 -4.30
CA SER A 28 -39.07 9.68 -5.14
C SER A 28 -39.47 9.97 -6.59
N GLY A 29 -38.97 9.22 -7.53
CA GLY A 29 -39.32 9.40 -8.92
C GLY A 29 -38.39 8.66 -9.85
N LYS A 30 -38.52 8.94 -11.12
CA LYS A 30 -37.75 8.34 -12.19
C LYS A 30 -37.01 9.41 -13.01
N VAL A 31 -35.74 9.12 -13.34
CA VAL A 31 -34.93 9.94 -14.23
C VAL A 31 -34.81 9.21 -15.56
N THR A 32 -35.20 9.90 -16.65
CA THR A 32 -35.15 9.39 -18.01
C THR A 32 -34.40 10.37 -18.93
N ASP A 33 -33.92 9.90 -20.06
CA ASP A 33 -33.47 10.76 -21.17
C ASP A 33 -34.62 11.26 -22.04
N THR A 34 -34.29 12.00 -23.11
CA THR A 34 -35.25 12.53 -24.09
C THR A 34 -35.96 11.42 -24.90
N ASP A 35 -35.38 10.22 -24.95
CA ASP A 35 -35.94 9.04 -25.64
C ASP A 35 -36.74 8.14 -24.69
N ALA A 36 -37.05 8.65 -23.46
CA ALA A 36 -37.71 7.92 -22.38
C ALA A 36 -36.94 6.69 -21.85
N LYS A 37 -35.66 6.53 -22.16
CA LYS A 37 -34.81 5.49 -21.60
C LYS A 37 -34.42 5.88 -20.17
N PRO A 38 -34.30 4.93 -19.22
CA PRO A 38 -33.85 5.20 -17.87
C PRO A 38 -32.42 5.71 -17.86
N VAL A 39 -32.14 6.75 -17.06
CA VAL A 39 -30.78 7.23 -16.83
C VAL A 39 -30.27 6.59 -15.53
N GLU A 40 -29.38 5.65 -15.71
CA GLU A 40 -28.78 4.89 -14.60
C GLU A 40 -27.74 5.73 -13.88
N PHE A 41 -27.65 5.54 -12.55
CA PHE A 41 -26.64 6.19 -11.69
C PHE A 41 -26.62 7.72 -11.76
N ALA A 42 -27.71 8.35 -12.22
CA ALA A 42 -27.85 9.80 -12.14
C ALA A 42 -27.81 10.23 -10.67
N SER A 43 -26.98 11.22 -10.38
CA SER A 43 -26.90 11.83 -9.04
C SER A 43 -28.12 12.72 -8.79
N VAL A 44 -28.83 12.48 -7.70
CA VAL A 44 -29.95 13.26 -7.22
C VAL A 44 -29.58 13.83 -5.86
N ARG A 45 -29.38 15.15 -5.76
CA ARG A 45 -28.90 15.79 -4.53
C ARG A 45 -29.69 17.05 -4.20
N ILE A 46 -29.72 17.39 -2.94
CA ILE A 46 -30.28 18.66 -2.48
C ILE A 46 -29.20 19.73 -2.56
N ALA A 47 -29.50 20.82 -3.26
CA ALA A 47 -28.58 21.94 -3.42
C ALA A 47 -28.12 22.48 -2.08
N GLY A 48 -26.83 22.74 -1.93
CA GLY A 48 -26.27 23.27 -0.69
C GLY A 48 -26.18 22.27 0.48
N THR A 49 -26.42 20.97 0.24
CA THR A 49 -26.32 19.94 1.30
C THR A 49 -25.53 18.72 0.82
N ALA A 50 -25.11 17.87 1.77
CA ALA A 50 -24.52 16.56 1.44
C ALA A 50 -25.59 15.45 1.24
N ILE A 51 -26.87 15.81 1.25
CA ILE A 51 -27.96 14.84 1.12
C ILE A 51 -28.18 14.55 -0.37
N GLY A 52 -28.01 13.29 -0.76
CA GLY A 52 -28.20 12.85 -2.13
C GLY A 52 -28.33 11.33 -2.23
N THR A 53 -28.74 10.87 -3.40
CA THR A 53 -28.84 9.46 -3.79
C THR A 53 -28.50 9.35 -5.28
N ASN A 54 -28.35 8.13 -5.78
CA ASN A 54 -28.23 7.88 -7.21
C ASN A 54 -29.44 7.08 -7.69
N THR A 55 -29.77 7.22 -8.98
CA THR A 55 -30.78 6.36 -9.61
C THR A 55 -30.25 4.93 -9.74
N ASP A 56 -31.18 3.96 -9.69
CA ASP A 56 -30.89 2.56 -9.97
C ASP A 56 -30.84 2.26 -11.49
N LEU A 57 -30.66 0.98 -11.86
CA LEU A 57 -30.65 0.52 -13.28
C LEU A 57 -31.93 0.79 -14.04
N LYS A 58 -33.04 1.09 -13.35
CA LYS A 58 -34.31 1.45 -13.96
C LYS A 58 -34.56 2.96 -13.96
N GLY A 59 -33.56 3.73 -13.51
CA GLY A 59 -33.67 5.18 -13.38
C GLY A 59 -34.49 5.63 -12.16
N ASP A 60 -34.90 4.72 -11.26
CA ASP A 60 -35.69 5.05 -10.10
C ASP A 60 -34.81 5.54 -8.94
N TYR A 61 -35.29 6.54 -8.19
CA TYR A 61 -34.56 7.09 -7.05
C TYR A 61 -35.51 7.37 -5.87
N GLN A 62 -34.94 7.43 -4.69
CA GLN A 62 -35.62 7.83 -3.47
C GLN A 62 -34.68 8.62 -2.56
N LEU A 63 -35.13 9.79 -2.15
CA LEU A 63 -34.38 10.71 -1.30
C LEU A 63 -35.27 11.20 -0.18
N ASN A 64 -34.78 11.27 1.04
CA ASN A 64 -35.50 11.84 2.17
C ASN A 64 -34.77 13.06 2.68
N VAL A 65 -35.51 14.10 2.91
CA VAL A 65 -35.01 15.43 3.22
C VAL A 65 -35.80 16.00 4.39
N ALA A 66 -35.12 16.69 5.29
CA ALA A 66 -35.77 17.46 6.31
C ALA A 66 -36.69 18.53 5.68
N LYS A 67 -37.87 18.72 6.25
CA LYS A 67 -38.82 19.74 5.77
C LYS A 67 -38.16 21.11 5.80
N ALA A 68 -38.23 21.82 4.68
CA ALA A 68 -37.78 23.21 4.54
C ALA A 68 -38.77 23.96 3.66
N ASP A 69 -38.85 25.30 3.80
CA ASP A 69 -39.76 26.16 3.02
C ASP A 69 -39.45 26.06 1.51
N THR A 70 -38.23 25.76 1.16
CA THR A 70 -37.81 25.53 -0.21
C THR A 70 -36.75 24.43 -0.26
N ILE A 71 -36.98 23.43 -1.11
CA ILE A 71 -36.04 22.34 -1.38
C ILE A 71 -35.65 22.40 -2.84
N GLU A 72 -34.36 22.59 -3.10
CA GLU A 72 -33.85 22.55 -4.48
C GLU A 72 -33.17 21.20 -4.72
N VAL A 73 -33.75 20.41 -5.64
CA VAL A 73 -33.23 19.09 -6.01
C VAL A 73 -32.49 19.21 -7.32
N VAL A 74 -31.22 18.84 -7.33
CA VAL A 74 -30.36 18.87 -8.52
C VAL A 74 -30.18 17.44 -9.03
N PHE A 75 -30.50 17.25 -10.29
CA PHE A 75 -30.32 15.99 -11.03
C PHE A 75 -29.14 16.17 -12.00
N SER A 76 -28.16 15.30 -11.94
CA SER A 76 -27.01 15.35 -12.82
C SER A 76 -26.55 13.95 -13.18
N CYS A 77 -26.19 13.74 -14.42
CA CYS A 77 -25.59 12.52 -14.93
C CYS A 77 -24.59 12.87 -16.03
N LEU A 78 -23.58 12.05 -16.18
CA LEU A 78 -22.57 12.20 -17.21
C LEU A 78 -23.21 12.20 -18.61
N GLY A 79 -22.89 13.20 -19.44
CA GLY A 79 -23.45 13.32 -20.78
C GLY A 79 -24.84 13.97 -20.83
N PHE A 80 -25.36 14.50 -19.71
CA PHE A 80 -26.67 15.14 -19.63
C PHE A 80 -26.60 16.52 -18.99
N GLN A 81 -27.43 17.43 -19.42
CA GLN A 81 -27.63 18.74 -18.79
C GLN A 81 -28.18 18.54 -17.38
N SER A 82 -27.54 19.16 -16.38
CA SER A 82 -28.04 19.16 -15.02
C SER A 82 -29.37 19.91 -14.94
N VAL A 83 -30.34 19.33 -14.27
CA VAL A 83 -31.67 19.89 -14.07
C VAL A 83 -31.88 20.16 -12.58
N THR A 84 -32.20 21.42 -12.24
CA THR A 84 -32.61 21.79 -10.89
C THR A 84 -34.13 21.94 -10.82
N ARG A 85 -34.73 21.32 -9.80
CA ARG A 85 -36.17 21.46 -9.52
C ARG A 85 -36.34 22.04 -8.11
N LYS A 86 -37.16 23.08 -8.04
CA LYS A 86 -37.45 23.81 -6.81
C LYS A 86 -38.81 23.38 -6.27
N LEU A 87 -38.86 22.86 -5.10
CA LEU A 87 -40.05 22.46 -4.35
C LEU A 87 -40.28 23.50 -3.25
N ILE A 88 -41.45 24.16 -3.29
CA ILE A 88 -41.83 25.20 -2.31
C ILE A 88 -42.90 24.59 -1.42
N ASP A 89 -42.75 24.75 -0.10
CA ASP A 89 -43.64 24.23 0.94
C ASP A 89 -43.95 22.71 0.78
N ALA A 90 -42.92 21.93 0.52
CA ALA A 90 -43.04 20.49 0.30
C ALA A 90 -43.58 19.76 1.55
N GLN A 91 -44.70 19.04 1.39
CA GLN A 91 -45.34 18.30 2.47
C GLN A 91 -45.61 16.85 2.04
N GLY A 92 -45.24 15.90 2.88
CA GLY A 92 -45.45 14.46 2.64
C GLY A 92 -44.60 13.85 1.53
N ASP A 93 -45.06 12.74 0.95
CA ASP A 93 -44.36 12.00 -0.09
C ASP A 93 -44.58 12.68 -1.44
N ILE A 94 -43.51 13.03 -2.13
CA ILE A 94 -43.51 13.74 -3.44
C ILE A 94 -42.92 12.80 -4.49
N THR A 95 -43.65 12.64 -5.60
CA THR A 95 -43.13 11.97 -6.79
C THR A 95 -42.67 13.01 -7.80
N LEU A 96 -41.37 13.01 -8.12
CA LEU A 96 -40.74 13.97 -9.01
C LEU A 96 -39.97 13.22 -10.12
N ASN A 97 -40.62 13.10 -11.30
CA ASN A 97 -39.99 12.53 -12.48
C ASN A 97 -39.24 13.62 -13.27
N VAL A 98 -38.04 13.33 -13.73
CA VAL A 98 -37.19 14.29 -14.40
C VAL A 98 -36.63 13.68 -15.68
N THR A 99 -36.70 14.46 -16.78
CA THR A 99 -36.07 14.12 -18.05
C THR A 99 -34.79 14.95 -18.18
N LEU A 100 -33.65 14.28 -18.34
CA LEU A 100 -32.35 14.87 -18.61
C LEU A 100 -32.17 14.94 -20.13
N ARG A 101 -31.68 16.08 -20.63
CA ARG A 101 -31.32 16.25 -22.05
C ARG A 101 -29.83 15.91 -22.20
N THR A 102 -29.51 15.20 -23.27
CA THR A 102 -28.12 15.01 -23.68
C THR A 102 -27.48 16.38 -23.95
N ASP A 103 -26.31 16.55 -23.42
CA ASP A 103 -25.58 17.80 -23.58
C ASP A 103 -24.24 17.55 -24.27
N ASP A 104 -24.21 17.90 -25.56
CA ASP A 104 -22.99 17.78 -26.37
C ASP A 104 -21.89 18.79 -25.96
N THR A 105 -22.21 19.74 -25.08
CA THR A 105 -21.30 20.81 -24.64
C THR A 105 -20.90 20.73 -23.18
N LEU A 106 -21.59 19.93 -22.32
CA LEU A 106 -21.41 19.90 -20.86
C LEU A 106 -20.90 18.54 -20.32
N LEU A 107 -20.18 17.76 -21.12
CA LEU A 107 -19.33 16.67 -20.61
C LEU A 107 -18.30 17.14 -19.57
N ASP A 108 -18.33 18.44 -19.23
CA ASP A 108 -17.20 19.17 -18.70
C ASP A 108 -17.11 19.25 -17.19
N GLU A 109 -18.20 19.52 -16.54
CA GLU A 109 -18.15 19.94 -15.15
C GLU A 109 -18.29 18.78 -14.16
N VAL A 110 -19.02 17.74 -14.54
CA VAL A 110 -19.27 16.57 -13.68
C VAL A 110 -18.14 15.55 -13.78
N GLU A 111 -17.53 15.40 -14.94
CA GLU A 111 -16.37 14.51 -15.13
C GLU A 111 -15.11 15.02 -14.42
N VAL A 112 -14.88 16.32 -14.46
CA VAL A 112 -13.76 16.99 -13.80
C VAL A 112 -13.91 16.95 -12.28
N ILE A 113 -15.12 17.03 -11.73
CA ILE A 113 -15.39 16.85 -10.30
C ILE A 113 -15.32 15.37 -9.89
N GLY A 114 -15.69 14.45 -10.79
CA GLY A 114 -15.51 12.99 -10.61
C GLY A 114 -14.07 12.54 -10.63
N PHE A 115 -13.15 13.37 -11.14
CA PHE A 115 -11.73 13.08 -11.22
C PHE A 115 -11.09 13.13 -9.82
N LYS A 116 -11.43 12.13 -9.00
CA LYS A 116 -10.70 11.70 -7.80
C LYS A 116 -10.22 12.85 -6.94
N ASN A 117 -11.18 13.67 -6.48
CA ASN A 117 -10.87 14.67 -5.48
C ASN A 117 -10.32 13.99 -4.24
N THR A 118 -9.19 14.48 -3.77
CA THR A 118 -8.66 14.06 -2.48
C THR A 118 -9.58 14.62 -1.39
N ILE A 119 -10.41 13.78 -0.82
CA ILE A 119 -11.33 14.14 0.26
C ILE A 119 -10.70 13.70 1.57
N ASN A 120 -10.59 14.61 2.53
CA ASN A 120 -10.00 14.32 3.85
C ASN A 120 -8.61 13.66 3.78
N GLY A 121 -7.76 14.09 2.84
CA GLY A 121 -6.41 13.53 2.69
C GLY A 121 -6.34 12.14 2.03
N MET A 122 -7.47 11.54 1.65
CA MET A 122 -7.53 10.24 0.97
C MET A 122 -7.83 10.41 -0.52
N GLN A 123 -7.00 9.83 -1.36
CA GLN A 123 -7.14 9.82 -2.81
C GLN A 123 -7.70 8.48 -3.28
N THR A 124 -8.71 8.49 -4.14
CA THR A 124 -9.23 7.27 -4.77
C THR A 124 -8.36 6.89 -5.97
N VAL A 125 -8.11 5.60 -6.11
CA VAL A 125 -7.36 4.99 -7.22
C VAL A 125 -8.27 3.99 -7.91
N ASP A 126 -8.30 4.00 -9.25
CA ASP A 126 -9.13 3.09 -10.03
C ASP A 126 -8.56 1.67 -10.01
N PRO A 127 -9.29 0.66 -9.50
CA PRO A 127 -8.80 -0.71 -9.45
C PRO A 127 -8.60 -1.35 -10.83
N THR A 128 -9.26 -0.85 -11.89
CA THR A 128 -9.12 -1.41 -13.24
C THR A 128 -7.72 -1.22 -13.81
N THR A 129 -7.04 -0.13 -13.42
CA THR A 129 -5.66 0.14 -13.84
C THR A 129 -4.64 -0.82 -13.24
N ILE A 130 -4.96 -1.47 -12.11
CA ILE A 130 -4.09 -2.47 -11.47
C ILE A 130 -3.89 -3.68 -12.39
N LYS A 131 -4.96 -4.15 -13.02
CA LYS A 131 -4.94 -5.33 -13.89
C LYS A 131 -4.20 -5.11 -15.22
N THR A 132 -4.12 -3.87 -15.67
CA THR A 132 -3.50 -3.50 -16.95
C THR A 132 -2.04 -3.09 -16.81
N SER A 133 -1.58 -2.76 -15.61
CA SER A 133 -0.19 -2.37 -15.35
C SER A 133 0.77 -3.53 -15.59
N PRO A 134 1.87 -3.31 -16.35
CA PRO A 134 2.96 -4.27 -16.42
C PRO A 134 3.67 -4.29 -15.06
N ASP A 135 3.56 -5.40 -14.35
CA ASP A 135 4.14 -5.57 -13.03
C ASP A 135 4.68 -6.98 -12.85
N VAL A 136 5.91 -7.07 -12.36
CA VAL A 136 6.62 -8.32 -12.10
C VAL A 136 5.91 -9.17 -11.04
N SER A 137 5.12 -8.56 -10.16
CA SER A 137 4.32 -9.29 -9.17
C SER A 137 3.03 -9.90 -9.76
N GLY A 138 2.70 -9.59 -11.02
CA GLY A 138 1.48 -10.07 -11.68
C GLY A 138 0.26 -9.19 -11.45
N GLY A 139 0.47 -7.91 -11.16
CA GLY A 139 -0.55 -6.91 -10.86
C GLY A 139 -0.81 -6.81 -9.36
N SER A 140 -0.18 -5.86 -8.69
CA SER A 140 -0.42 -5.57 -7.27
C SER A 140 -0.85 -4.12 -7.06
N VAL A 141 -1.65 -3.91 -6.02
CA VAL A 141 -2.05 -2.56 -5.59
C VAL A 141 -0.81 -1.76 -5.19
N GLU A 142 0.14 -2.39 -4.51
CA GLU A 142 1.37 -1.77 -4.03
C GLU A 142 2.26 -1.32 -5.18
N ALA A 143 2.40 -2.13 -6.23
CA ALA A 143 3.17 -1.74 -7.42
C ALA A 143 2.52 -0.57 -8.14
N MET A 144 1.19 -0.50 -8.16
CA MET A 144 0.49 0.63 -8.75
C MET A 144 0.65 1.90 -7.92
N ILE A 145 0.44 1.86 -6.61
CA ILE A 145 0.62 3.06 -5.77
C ILE A 145 2.07 3.53 -5.76
N SER A 146 3.06 2.65 -6.01
CA SER A 146 4.48 3.04 -6.12
C SER A 146 4.78 3.94 -7.33
N THR A 147 3.86 4.07 -8.28
CA THR A 147 3.96 5.04 -9.37
C THR A 147 3.41 6.42 -9.02
N MET A 148 2.81 6.58 -7.82
CA MET A 148 2.29 7.85 -7.33
C MET A 148 3.39 8.70 -6.71
N GLY A 149 3.19 10.01 -6.68
CA GLY A 149 4.14 10.93 -6.05
C GLY A 149 4.37 10.64 -4.57
N GLY A 150 5.62 10.71 -4.14
CA GLY A 150 6.03 10.45 -2.75
C GLY A 150 6.11 8.98 -2.37
N VAL A 151 5.84 8.06 -3.29
CA VAL A 151 5.91 6.61 -3.03
C VAL A 151 7.09 6.00 -3.77
N SER A 152 7.85 5.16 -3.11
CA SER A 152 8.97 4.44 -3.70
C SER A 152 8.97 2.98 -3.29
N GLN A 153 9.49 2.14 -4.15
CA GLN A 153 9.67 0.71 -3.95
C GLN A 153 11.16 0.38 -4.12
N LYS A 154 11.73 -0.37 -3.19
CA LYS A 154 13.16 -0.70 -3.22
C LYS A 154 13.50 -1.85 -4.14
N ASN A 155 12.56 -2.77 -4.27
CA ASN A 155 12.73 -4.01 -4.99
C ASN A 155 11.42 -4.31 -5.73
N GLU A 156 11.50 -4.52 -7.02
CA GLU A 156 10.34 -4.84 -7.87
C GLU A 156 9.69 -6.19 -7.53
N MET A 157 10.39 -7.05 -6.80
CA MET A 157 9.88 -8.36 -6.36
C MET A 157 9.22 -8.32 -4.98
N SER A 158 9.21 -7.15 -4.33
CA SER A 158 8.65 -6.92 -3.00
C SER A 158 7.33 -6.16 -3.08
N SER A 159 6.39 -6.47 -2.20
CA SER A 159 5.18 -5.67 -1.98
C SER A 159 5.39 -4.50 -1.02
N GLN A 160 6.57 -4.36 -0.44
CA GLN A 160 6.91 -3.27 0.46
C GLN A 160 7.09 -1.96 -0.30
N TYR A 161 6.49 -0.90 0.21
CA TYR A 161 6.66 0.45 -0.31
C TYR A 161 6.97 1.43 0.82
N SER A 162 7.70 2.46 0.48
CA SER A 162 8.07 3.57 1.35
C SER A 162 7.33 4.83 0.91
N VAL A 163 6.83 5.61 1.85
CA VAL A 163 6.11 6.85 1.57
C VAL A 163 6.83 8.03 2.18
N ARG A 164 7.25 8.97 1.31
CA ARG A 164 7.93 10.20 1.71
C ARG A 164 9.06 9.92 2.72
N GLY A 165 9.95 8.98 2.37
CA GLY A 165 11.14 8.66 3.15
C GLY A 165 10.92 7.87 4.44
N GLY A 166 9.69 7.54 4.78
CA GLY A 166 9.39 6.66 5.92
C GLY A 166 9.72 5.19 5.64
N SER A 167 9.81 4.39 6.68
CA SER A 167 9.98 2.94 6.56
C SER A 167 8.71 2.29 5.99
N PHE A 168 8.85 1.10 5.40
CA PHE A 168 7.70 0.31 4.95
C PHE A 168 6.75 -0.06 6.09
N ASP A 169 7.25 -0.15 7.32
CA ASP A 169 6.46 -0.44 8.53
C ASP A 169 5.57 0.74 8.97
N GLU A 170 5.80 1.92 8.42
CA GLU A 170 5.04 3.14 8.75
C GLU A 170 3.72 3.27 7.96
N ASN A 171 3.35 2.25 7.20
CA ASN A 171 2.16 2.23 6.37
C ASN A 171 1.06 1.38 7.00
N SER A 172 -0.16 1.89 7.07
CA SER A 172 -1.33 1.13 7.48
C SER A 172 -2.11 0.61 6.29
N VAL A 173 -2.64 -0.61 6.41
CA VAL A 173 -3.49 -1.22 5.39
C VAL A 173 -4.78 -1.67 6.04
N TYR A 174 -5.90 -1.32 5.42
CA TYR A 174 -7.24 -1.73 5.81
C TYR A 174 -7.90 -2.48 4.67
N ILE A 175 -8.61 -3.57 4.98
CA ILE A 175 -9.47 -4.28 4.04
C ILE A 175 -10.88 -4.35 4.65
N ASN A 176 -11.88 -3.84 3.94
CA ASN A 176 -13.27 -3.73 4.43
C ASN A 176 -13.37 -3.06 5.82
N GLY A 177 -12.49 -2.06 6.06
CA GLY A 177 -12.46 -1.34 7.32
C GLY A 177 -11.78 -2.07 8.49
N VAL A 178 -11.27 -3.28 8.29
CA VAL A 178 -10.44 -4.03 9.26
C VAL A 178 -8.97 -3.71 9.03
N GLU A 179 -8.27 -3.31 10.07
CA GLU A 179 -6.83 -3.11 10.00
C GLU A 179 -6.12 -4.46 9.87
N ILE A 180 -5.22 -4.56 8.91
CA ILE A 180 -4.46 -5.77 8.64
C ILE A 180 -3.11 -5.66 9.34
N TYR A 181 -2.90 -6.55 10.29
CA TYR A 181 -1.61 -6.66 10.95
C TYR A 181 -0.59 -7.25 9.98
N ARG A 182 0.55 -6.56 9.80
CA ARG A 182 1.64 -6.98 8.88
C ARG A 182 1.14 -7.32 7.47
N PRO A 183 0.66 -6.33 6.71
CA PRO A 183 0.11 -6.55 5.37
C PRO A 183 1.12 -7.11 4.36
N GLN A 184 2.41 -6.86 4.56
CA GLN A 184 3.49 -7.48 3.81
C GLN A 184 3.88 -8.76 4.51
N LEU A 185 3.44 -9.86 3.92
CA LEU A 185 3.84 -11.18 4.36
C LEU A 185 5.35 -11.30 4.22
N MET A 186 5.96 -11.72 5.25
CA MET A 186 7.37 -11.92 5.52
C MET A 186 8.35 -11.85 4.37
N ARG A 187 9.50 -11.35 4.68
CA ARG A 187 10.69 -11.40 3.89
C ARG A 187 11.45 -12.70 4.06
N SER A 188 11.67 -13.41 3.00
CA SER A 188 12.67 -14.45 2.92
C SER A 188 13.57 -14.20 1.72
N GLY A 189 14.89 -14.18 1.96
CA GLY A 189 15.86 -14.04 0.89
C GLY A 189 15.61 -12.86 -0.05
N GLU A 190 15.72 -13.10 -1.33
CA GLU A 190 15.65 -12.08 -2.39
C GLU A 190 14.23 -11.76 -2.86
N GLN A 191 13.24 -12.57 -2.50
CA GLN A 191 11.86 -12.38 -2.92
C GLN A 191 10.89 -12.49 -1.75
N GLU A 192 9.92 -11.60 -1.75
CA GLU A 192 8.75 -11.67 -0.88
C GLU A 192 7.61 -12.44 -1.52
N GLY A 193 6.72 -12.96 -0.68
CA GLY A 193 5.52 -13.65 -1.10
C GLY A 193 4.50 -12.75 -1.79
N LEU A 194 3.30 -13.29 -1.97
CA LEU A 194 2.16 -12.53 -2.47
C LEU A 194 1.76 -11.44 -1.48
N SER A 195 1.39 -10.26 -2.00
CA SER A 195 0.67 -9.26 -1.20
C SER A 195 -0.60 -9.86 -0.61
N ILE A 196 -0.96 -9.42 0.60
CA ILE A 196 -2.23 -9.82 1.22
C ILE A 196 -3.44 -9.30 0.42
N ILE A 197 -3.27 -8.23 -0.35
CA ILE A 197 -4.34 -7.68 -1.19
C ILE A 197 -4.44 -8.51 -2.46
N ASN A 198 -5.62 -9.10 -2.68
CA ASN A 198 -5.90 -9.80 -3.94
C ASN A 198 -6.52 -8.81 -4.95
N PRO A 199 -5.81 -8.43 -6.03
CA PRO A 199 -6.27 -7.43 -6.98
C PRO A 199 -7.56 -7.83 -7.71
N ASP A 200 -7.82 -9.13 -7.88
CA ASP A 200 -9.05 -9.62 -8.51
C ASP A 200 -10.31 -9.43 -7.66
N MET A 201 -10.14 -9.18 -6.36
CA MET A 201 -11.23 -8.96 -5.42
C MET A 201 -11.48 -7.47 -5.11
N VAL A 202 -10.57 -6.59 -5.51
CA VAL A 202 -10.63 -5.15 -5.18
C VAL A 202 -11.80 -4.47 -5.90
N GLY A 203 -12.60 -3.74 -5.12
CA GLY A 203 -13.69 -2.88 -5.60
C GLY A 203 -13.34 -1.41 -5.53
N SER A 204 -12.63 -0.96 -4.46
CA SER A 204 -12.14 0.41 -4.37
C SER A 204 -10.82 0.47 -3.62
N VAL A 205 -10.00 1.46 -3.98
CA VAL A 205 -8.72 1.74 -3.36
C VAL A 205 -8.70 3.21 -2.96
N ARG A 206 -8.45 3.49 -1.69
CA ARG A 206 -8.21 4.83 -1.17
C ARG A 206 -6.83 4.87 -0.55
N PHE A 207 -6.04 5.86 -0.92
CA PHE A 207 -4.65 5.96 -0.50
C PHE A 207 -4.30 7.38 -0.05
N SER A 208 -3.48 7.49 1.00
CA SER A 208 -2.96 8.76 1.50
C SER A 208 -1.45 8.68 1.70
N THR A 209 -0.73 9.68 1.22
CA THR A 209 0.70 9.85 1.43
C THR A 209 1.04 10.74 2.63
N GLY A 210 0.05 11.04 3.47
CA GLY A 210 0.15 11.90 4.66
C GLY A 210 -1.11 12.73 4.86
N GLY A 211 -1.30 13.31 6.04
CA GLY A 211 -2.50 14.08 6.34
C GLY A 211 -3.77 13.21 6.45
N PHE A 212 -3.68 11.91 6.72
CA PHE A 212 -4.83 11.03 6.81
C PHE A 212 -5.61 11.23 8.12
N PRO A 213 -6.96 11.00 8.10
CA PRO A 213 -7.87 11.22 9.24
C PRO A 213 -7.54 10.39 10.48
N ALA A 214 -8.12 10.76 11.64
CA ALA A 214 -7.88 10.12 12.93
C ALA A 214 -8.39 8.68 13.02
N ARG A 215 -9.33 8.28 12.15
CA ARG A 215 -9.82 6.89 12.02
C ARG A 215 -8.75 5.89 11.62
N TYR A 216 -7.74 6.36 10.87
CA TYR A 216 -6.57 5.56 10.52
C TYR A 216 -5.47 5.81 11.55
N GLY A 217 -5.05 4.77 12.26
CA GLY A 217 -4.23 4.92 13.44
C GLY A 217 -2.83 4.35 13.33
N ASP A 218 -2.05 4.74 14.31
CA ASP A 218 -0.85 4.05 14.79
C ASP A 218 0.24 3.81 13.74
N LYS A 219 0.26 4.64 12.68
CA LYS A 219 1.26 4.70 11.61
C LYS A 219 1.59 6.15 11.26
N MET A 220 2.81 6.38 10.72
CA MET A 220 3.32 7.72 10.50
C MET A 220 3.41 8.15 9.03
N SER A 221 3.34 7.22 8.06
CA SER A 221 3.64 7.59 6.68
C SER A 221 2.44 7.54 5.75
N SER A 222 1.67 6.47 5.74
CA SER A 222 0.52 6.35 4.84
C SER A 222 -0.63 5.54 5.41
N ALA A 223 -1.79 5.68 4.76
CA ALA A 223 -2.95 4.82 4.96
C ALA A 223 -3.45 4.33 3.60
N LEU A 224 -3.59 3.01 3.46
CA LEU A 224 -4.17 2.33 2.31
C LEU A 224 -5.45 1.63 2.76
N ASP A 225 -6.57 2.01 2.18
CA ASP A 225 -7.89 1.51 2.54
C ASP A 225 -8.54 0.86 1.32
N ILE A 226 -8.71 -0.43 1.40
CA ILE A 226 -9.21 -1.31 0.35
C ILE A 226 -10.61 -1.77 0.71
N THR A 227 -11.52 -1.70 -0.25
CA THR A 227 -12.81 -2.35 -0.14
C THR A 227 -12.90 -3.44 -1.21
N TYR A 228 -13.20 -4.66 -0.80
CA TYR A 228 -13.46 -5.75 -1.73
C TYR A 228 -14.85 -5.60 -2.34
N ARG A 229 -14.97 -5.94 -3.62
CA ARG A 229 -16.24 -5.82 -4.35
C ARG A 229 -17.29 -6.80 -3.81
N GLU A 230 -18.53 -6.40 -3.85
CA GLU A 230 -19.68 -7.29 -3.66
C GLU A 230 -20.19 -7.67 -5.07
N PRO A 231 -20.21 -8.94 -5.43
CA PRO A 231 -20.79 -9.37 -6.69
C PRO A 231 -22.29 -9.06 -6.77
N GLU A 232 -22.77 -8.58 -7.92
CA GLU A 232 -24.20 -8.36 -8.17
C GLU A 232 -24.85 -9.58 -8.80
N ALA A 233 -24.08 -10.34 -9.58
CA ALA A 233 -24.49 -11.57 -10.25
C ALA A 233 -23.35 -12.58 -10.24
N PHE A 234 -23.55 -13.74 -10.87
CA PHE A 234 -22.46 -14.68 -11.12
C PHE A 234 -21.41 -14.01 -12.02
N GLN A 235 -20.18 -13.99 -11.58
CA GLN A 235 -19.05 -13.43 -12.30
C GLN A 235 -17.76 -14.13 -11.90
N GLY A 236 -16.82 -14.17 -12.80
CA GLY A 236 -15.52 -14.78 -12.50
C GLY A 236 -14.41 -14.19 -13.36
N SER A 237 -13.19 -14.40 -12.90
CA SER A 237 -11.99 -14.11 -13.66
C SER A 237 -10.98 -15.23 -13.48
N VAL A 238 -10.31 -15.59 -14.56
CA VAL A 238 -9.16 -16.50 -14.57
C VAL A 238 -8.01 -15.76 -15.22
N SER A 239 -6.88 -15.75 -14.55
CA SER A 239 -5.63 -15.30 -15.16
C SER A 239 -4.57 -16.38 -15.11
N ALA A 240 -3.80 -16.52 -16.17
CA ALA A 240 -2.66 -17.41 -16.27
C ALA A 240 -1.49 -16.68 -16.90
N SER A 241 -0.31 -16.84 -16.33
CA SER A 241 0.93 -16.25 -16.84
C SER A 241 2.13 -17.16 -16.57
N LEU A 242 3.28 -16.83 -17.14
CA LEU A 242 4.51 -17.58 -16.86
C LEU A 242 4.95 -17.52 -15.40
N MET A 243 4.43 -16.56 -14.63
CA MET A 243 4.76 -16.36 -13.22
C MET A 243 3.75 -16.96 -12.25
N GLY A 244 2.62 -17.45 -12.74
CA GLY A 244 1.55 -18.02 -11.94
C GLY A 244 0.17 -17.80 -12.52
N GLY A 245 -0.85 -17.98 -11.69
CA GLY A 245 -2.24 -17.79 -12.08
C GLY A 245 -3.14 -17.42 -10.92
N SER A 246 -4.32 -16.90 -11.26
CA SER A 246 -5.37 -16.60 -10.30
C SER A 246 -6.75 -17.04 -10.83
N LEU A 247 -7.63 -17.30 -9.88
CA LEU A 247 -9.05 -17.57 -10.12
C LEU A 247 -9.86 -16.75 -9.13
N SER A 248 -10.83 -16.00 -9.61
CA SER A 248 -11.79 -15.32 -8.76
C SER A 248 -13.21 -15.67 -9.20
N LEU A 249 -14.06 -16.00 -8.23
CA LEU A 249 -15.45 -16.35 -8.45
C LEU A 249 -16.34 -15.57 -7.50
N GLY A 250 -17.38 -14.96 -8.04
CA GLY A 250 -18.37 -14.20 -7.27
C GLY A 250 -19.79 -14.60 -7.62
N THR A 251 -20.65 -14.67 -6.61
CA THR A 251 -22.08 -14.95 -6.79
C THR A 251 -22.90 -14.08 -5.86
N ASN A 252 -24.15 -13.83 -6.26
CA ASN A 252 -25.13 -13.13 -5.43
C ASN A 252 -26.49 -13.85 -5.56
N SER A 253 -27.09 -14.17 -4.44
CA SER A 253 -28.42 -14.75 -4.33
C SER A 253 -29.37 -13.83 -3.54
N GLY A 254 -29.34 -12.51 -3.80
CA GLY A 254 -30.13 -11.49 -3.14
C GLY A 254 -29.58 -11.11 -1.76
N LYS A 255 -29.89 -11.90 -0.72
CA LYS A 255 -29.40 -11.61 0.64
C LYS A 255 -27.95 -12.06 0.89
N PHE A 256 -27.44 -12.99 0.10
CA PHE A 256 -26.11 -13.56 0.28
C PHE A 256 -25.22 -13.33 -0.93
N SER A 257 -24.17 -12.59 -0.74
CA SER A 257 -23.14 -12.32 -1.72
C SER A 257 -21.83 -12.95 -1.26
N GLN A 258 -21.11 -13.59 -2.18
CA GLN A 258 -19.84 -14.22 -1.89
C GLN A 258 -18.84 -14.00 -3.03
N LEU A 259 -17.61 -13.76 -2.65
CA LEU A 259 -16.48 -13.58 -3.56
C LEU A 259 -15.31 -14.40 -3.04
N HIS A 260 -14.78 -15.27 -3.88
CA HIS A 260 -13.65 -16.14 -3.57
C HIS A 260 -12.51 -15.86 -4.55
N GLY A 261 -11.29 -15.86 -4.05
CA GLY A 261 -10.09 -15.69 -4.85
C GLY A 261 -9.02 -16.71 -4.47
N VAL A 262 -8.41 -17.32 -5.45
CA VAL A 262 -7.27 -18.24 -5.31
C VAL A 262 -6.13 -17.71 -6.14
N ARG A 263 -4.93 -17.65 -5.58
CA ARG A 263 -3.73 -17.29 -6.34
C ARG A 263 -2.62 -18.32 -6.12
N LEU A 264 -1.93 -18.61 -7.18
CA LEU A 264 -0.72 -19.43 -7.17
C LEU A 264 0.38 -18.68 -7.90
N LYS A 265 1.55 -18.51 -7.28
CA LYS A 265 2.71 -17.87 -7.88
C LYS A 265 3.93 -18.76 -7.77
N LYS A 266 4.64 -18.89 -8.90
CA LYS A 266 5.86 -19.67 -9.00
C LYS A 266 6.85 -18.95 -9.92
N ASN A 267 7.72 -18.15 -9.33
CA ASN A 267 8.59 -17.21 -10.05
C ASN A 267 10.00 -17.75 -10.33
N ASN A 268 10.15 -19.02 -10.60
CA ASN A 268 11.47 -19.62 -10.82
C ASN A 268 12.23 -18.94 -11.98
N SER A 269 11.55 -18.68 -13.10
CA SER A 269 12.17 -18.03 -14.25
C SER A 269 12.63 -16.61 -13.99
N LEU A 270 11.89 -15.87 -13.18
CA LEU A 270 12.23 -14.52 -12.80
C LEU A 270 13.47 -14.49 -11.89
N LEU A 271 13.50 -15.34 -10.87
CA LEU A 271 14.61 -15.43 -9.93
C LEU A 271 15.88 -15.98 -10.60
N SER A 272 15.75 -16.89 -11.57
CA SER A 272 16.88 -17.39 -12.34
C SER A 272 17.56 -16.32 -13.20
N SER A 273 16.94 -15.16 -13.38
CA SER A 273 17.52 -14.02 -14.09
C SER A 273 18.36 -13.09 -13.21
N LEU A 274 18.37 -13.32 -11.89
CA LEU A 274 19.23 -12.60 -10.98
C LEU A 274 20.69 -12.98 -11.24
N GLU A 275 21.60 -12.03 -11.05
CA GLU A 275 23.04 -12.33 -11.11
C GLU A 275 23.51 -13.18 -9.90
N THR A 276 22.80 -13.13 -8.80
CA THR A 276 22.92 -14.09 -7.71
C THR A 276 22.39 -15.44 -8.18
N ARG A 277 23.21 -16.15 -8.94
CA ARG A 277 22.86 -17.43 -9.52
C ARG A 277 22.52 -18.44 -8.41
N GLY A 278 21.46 -19.21 -8.64
CA GLY A 278 21.04 -20.25 -7.73
C GLY A 278 19.82 -20.98 -8.24
N GLU A 279 19.54 -22.10 -7.62
CA GLU A 279 18.29 -22.84 -7.82
C GLU A 279 17.24 -22.28 -6.87
N TYR A 280 16.24 -21.58 -7.43
CA TYR A 280 15.14 -21.01 -6.70
C TYR A 280 13.88 -21.84 -6.93
N ASP A 281 13.22 -22.24 -5.85
CA ASP A 281 11.93 -22.94 -5.91
C ASP A 281 10.91 -22.29 -4.96
N PRO A 282 10.46 -21.05 -5.27
CA PRO A 282 9.41 -20.40 -4.53
C PRO A 282 8.04 -20.96 -4.93
N LEU A 283 7.20 -21.18 -3.95
CA LEU A 283 5.79 -21.52 -4.15
C LEU A 283 4.94 -20.70 -3.19
N TYR A 284 4.14 -19.82 -3.75
CA TYR A 284 3.21 -18.98 -3.02
C TYR A 284 1.79 -19.35 -3.40
N PHE A 285 0.98 -19.60 -2.40
CA PHE A 285 -0.44 -19.92 -2.56
C PHE A 285 -1.23 -19.08 -1.57
N ASP A 286 -2.34 -18.51 -2.01
CA ASP A 286 -3.35 -17.98 -1.11
C ASP A 286 -4.77 -18.28 -1.58
N TYR A 287 -5.64 -18.39 -0.59
CA TYR A 287 -7.08 -18.43 -0.75
C TYR A 287 -7.70 -17.32 0.07
N GLN A 288 -8.56 -16.52 -0.55
CA GLN A 288 -9.28 -15.43 0.09
C GLN A 288 -10.78 -15.54 -0.14
N THR A 289 -11.55 -15.08 0.82
CA THR A 289 -13.01 -15.05 0.70
C THR A 289 -13.56 -13.77 1.32
N ASN A 290 -14.58 -13.22 0.67
CA ASN A 290 -15.37 -12.10 1.15
C ASN A 290 -16.85 -12.46 1.00
N MET A 291 -17.55 -12.69 2.10
CA MET A 291 -18.93 -13.13 2.13
C MET A 291 -19.77 -12.12 2.90
N THR A 292 -20.86 -11.65 2.30
CA THR A 292 -21.80 -10.70 2.93
C THR A 292 -23.19 -11.30 2.98
N PHE A 293 -23.75 -11.34 4.16
CA PHE A 293 -25.14 -11.72 4.41
C PHE A 293 -25.95 -10.51 4.89
N LYS A 294 -26.90 -10.07 4.07
CA LYS A 294 -27.85 -9.00 4.39
C LYS A 294 -29.08 -9.60 5.04
N ALA A 295 -29.03 -9.73 6.38
CA ALA A 295 -30.14 -10.30 7.17
C ALA A 295 -31.41 -9.45 7.03
N SER A 296 -31.24 -8.11 6.98
CA SER A 296 -32.28 -7.13 6.71
C SER A 296 -31.67 -5.87 6.08
N ASP A 297 -32.50 -4.89 5.69
CA ASP A 297 -32.04 -3.59 5.19
C ASP A 297 -31.22 -2.80 6.22
N LYS A 298 -31.34 -3.15 7.50
CA LYS A 298 -30.64 -2.51 8.61
C LYS A 298 -29.45 -3.29 9.14
N PHE A 299 -29.37 -4.59 8.88
CA PHE A 299 -28.35 -5.42 9.48
C PHE A 299 -27.70 -6.35 8.46
N SER A 300 -26.37 -6.26 8.37
CA SER A 300 -25.54 -7.11 7.53
C SER A 300 -24.34 -7.66 8.29
N ILE A 301 -23.91 -8.83 7.88
CA ILE A 301 -22.74 -9.54 8.39
C ILE A 301 -21.81 -9.76 7.22
N ASN A 302 -20.55 -9.35 7.34
CA ASN A 302 -19.51 -9.62 6.37
C ASN A 302 -18.41 -10.47 7.00
N PHE A 303 -18.02 -11.53 6.33
CA PHE A 303 -16.87 -12.37 6.68
C PHE A 303 -15.78 -12.20 5.66
N LEU A 304 -14.58 -11.81 6.13
CA LEU A 304 -13.35 -11.74 5.37
C LEU A 304 -12.41 -12.84 5.87
N GLY A 305 -11.91 -13.69 4.96
CA GLY A 305 -10.97 -14.76 5.28
C GLY A 305 -9.78 -14.77 4.33
N ASN A 306 -8.60 -15.09 4.86
CA ASN A 306 -7.38 -15.32 4.07
C ASN A 306 -6.57 -16.46 4.67
N ILE A 307 -6.09 -17.37 3.81
CA ILE A 307 -5.13 -18.41 4.12
C ILE A 307 -4.00 -18.28 3.11
N ALA A 308 -2.77 -18.05 3.59
CA ALA A 308 -1.60 -17.91 2.74
C ALA A 308 -0.50 -18.89 3.16
N LEU A 309 0.07 -19.58 2.17
CA LEU A 309 1.16 -20.54 2.33
C LEU A 309 2.30 -20.13 1.40
N ASN A 310 3.43 -19.78 1.97
CA ASN A 310 4.61 -19.37 1.24
C ASN A 310 5.76 -20.32 1.59
N ASN A 311 6.27 -21.03 0.61
CA ASN A 311 7.45 -21.85 0.72
C ASN A 311 8.52 -21.28 -0.19
N TYR A 312 9.69 -21.06 0.36
CA TYR A 312 10.82 -20.55 -0.40
C TYR A 312 12.00 -21.49 -0.18
N LYS A 313 12.55 -22.02 -1.26
CA LYS A 313 13.77 -22.81 -1.22
C LYS A 313 14.79 -22.16 -2.13
N PHE A 314 15.99 -22.09 -1.64
CA PHE A 314 17.11 -21.53 -2.37
C PHE A 314 18.34 -22.39 -2.17
N LYS A 315 19.04 -22.67 -3.25
CA LYS A 315 20.37 -23.28 -3.26
C LYS A 315 21.29 -22.36 -4.04
N PRO A 316 22.25 -21.70 -3.39
CA PRO A 316 23.16 -20.80 -4.09
C PRO A 316 24.01 -21.55 -5.12
N ALA A 317 24.34 -20.89 -6.21
CA ALA A 317 25.28 -21.39 -7.19
C ALA A 317 26.53 -20.52 -7.21
N ASP A 318 27.61 -21.07 -7.69
CA ASP A 318 28.88 -20.39 -7.83
C ASP A 318 28.74 -19.13 -8.66
N ARG A 319 29.44 -18.10 -8.25
CA ARG A 319 29.34 -16.78 -8.84
C ARG A 319 30.72 -16.21 -9.16
N GLU A 320 30.83 -15.56 -10.31
CA GLU A 320 31.94 -14.73 -10.69
C GLU A 320 31.43 -13.36 -11.13
N THR A 321 31.95 -12.28 -10.56
CA THR A 321 31.52 -10.91 -10.82
C THR A 321 32.73 -10.00 -10.84
N SER A 322 32.79 -9.11 -11.85
CA SER A 322 33.76 -8.02 -11.91
C SER A 322 33.11 -6.72 -11.45
N PHE A 323 33.79 -5.94 -10.62
CA PHE A 323 33.34 -4.67 -10.10
C PHE A 323 34.50 -3.69 -9.92
N GLY A 324 34.20 -2.41 -9.67
CA GLY A 324 35.21 -1.35 -9.52
C GLY A 324 35.12 -0.28 -10.61
N THR A 325 36.22 0.42 -10.85
CA THR A 325 36.34 1.49 -11.86
C THR A 325 37.06 0.98 -13.10
N MET A 326 37.03 1.72 -14.21
CA MET A 326 37.75 1.33 -15.42
C MET A 326 39.27 1.21 -15.22
N SER A 327 39.82 1.90 -14.21
CA SER A 327 41.25 1.85 -13.86
C SER A 327 41.58 0.87 -12.74
N ASP A 328 40.57 0.36 -12.02
CA ASP A 328 40.74 -0.54 -10.89
C ASP A 328 39.59 -1.55 -10.85
N VAL A 329 39.68 -2.56 -11.71
CA VAL A 329 38.70 -3.64 -11.81
C VAL A 329 39.10 -4.79 -10.88
N LYS A 330 38.21 -5.18 -10.02
CA LYS A 330 38.34 -6.34 -9.15
C LYS A 330 37.50 -7.50 -9.68
N GLN A 331 38.00 -8.71 -9.56
CA GLN A 331 37.31 -9.94 -9.90
C GLN A 331 37.01 -10.71 -8.62
N PHE A 332 35.73 -10.92 -8.38
CA PHE A 332 35.25 -11.67 -7.23
C PHE A 332 34.67 -13.00 -7.71
N LYS A 333 35.17 -14.09 -7.15
CA LYS A 333 34.67 -15.43 -7.40
C LYS A 333 34.32 -16.09 -6.09
N VAL A 334 33.16 -16.73 -6.03
CA VAL A 334 32.68 -17.45 -4.83
C VAL A 334 32.09 -18.79 -5.23
N TYR A 335 32.51 -19.82 -4.49
CA TYR A 335 31.91 -21.15 -4.54
C TYR A 335 30.99 -21.31 -3.33
N PHE A 336 29.74 -21.63 -3.60
CA PHE A 336 28.73 -21.80 -2.57
C PHE A 336 28.39 -23.26 -2.36
N ASP A 337 28.09 -23.60 -1.11
CA ASP A 337 27.42 -24.85 -0.74
C ASP A 337 26.34 -24.56 0.30
N GLY A 338 25.32 -25.43 0.35
CA GLY A 338 24.26 -25.33 1.30
C GLY A 338 22.90 -25.01 0.70
N ARG A 339 21.96 -24.63 1.57
CA ARG A 339 20.57 -24.35 1.18
C ARG A 339 19.85 -23.50 2.20
N GLU A 340 18.84 -22.78 1.71
CA GLU A 340 17.82 -22.08 2.49
C GLU A 340 16.45 -22.73 2.27
N ASN A 341 15.66 -22.83 3.33
CA ASN A 341 14.31 -23.37 3.27
C ASN A 341 13.43 -22.62 4.28
N ASP A 342 12.63 -21.72 3.76
CA ASP A 342 11.76 -20.87 4.52
C ASP A 342 10.29 -21.24 4.31
N LYS A 343 9.52 -21.18 5.38
CA LYS A 343 8.08 -21.47 5.37
C LYS A 343 7.33 -20.42 6.15
N PHE A 344 6.32 -19.84 5.52
CA PHE A 344 5.45 -18.85 6.13
C PHE A 344 4.01 -19.28 5.92
N GLN A 345 3.27 -19.39 7.01
CA GLN A 345 1.86 -19.75 6.99
C GLN A 345 1.08 -18.67 7.71
N THR A 346 0.07 -18.14 7.07
CA THR A 346 -0.74 -17.05 7.62
C THR A 346 -2.22 -17.38 7.50
N TRP A 347 -2.95 -17.12 8.57
CA TRP A 347 -4.41 -17.21 8.63
C TRP A 347 -4.97 -15.87 9.14
N LEU A 348 -5.92 -15.34 8.41
CA LEU A 348 -6.69 -14.16 8.79
C LEU A 348 -8.17 -14.48 8.71
N GLY A 349 -8.92 -14.14 9.72
CA GLY A 349 -10.38 -14.16 9.72
C GLY A 349 -10.91 -12.89 10.34
N ALA A 350 -11.94 -12.28 9.73
CA ALA A 350 -12.61 -11.12 10.27
C ALA A 350 -14.12 -11.22 10.06
N LEU A 351 -14.90 -10.88 11.10
CA LEU A 351 -16.35 -10.76 11.08
C LEU A 351 -16.72 -9.32 11.33
N ASN A 352 -17.43 -8.73 10.39
CA ASN A 352 -17.96 -7.38 10.47
C ASN A 352 -19.48 -7.43 10.58
N PHE A 353 -20.03 -6.82 11.61
CA PHE A 353 -21.45 -6.64 11.83
C PHE A 353 -21.78 -5.17 11.60
N THR A 354 -22.58 -4.87 10.59
CA THR A 354 -23.00 -3.50 10.29
C THR A 354 -24.47 -3.34 10.64
N TYR A 355 -24.77 -2.38 11.50
CA TYR A 355 -26.13 -2.04 11.89
C TYR A 355 -26.45 -0.60 11.51
N ARG A 356 -27.39 -0.41 10.58
CA ARG A 356 -27.90 0.89 10.18
C ARG A 356 -29.05 1.26 11.10
N HIS A 357 -28.75 2.04 12.14
CA HIS A 357 -29.74 2.50 13.11
C HIS A 357 -30.78 3.41 12.46
N SER A 358 -30.32 4.38 11.68
CA SER A 358 -31.13 5.31 10.91
C SER A 358 -30.49 5.54 9.55
N ARG A 359 -31.09 6.39 8.72
CA ARG A 359 -30.50 6.78 7.41
C ARG A 359 -29.20 7.54 7.56
N ASN A 360 -29.01 8.20 8.69
CA ASN A 360 -27.86 9.06 8.97
C ASN A 360 -26.88 8.45 9.94
N THR A 361 -27.17 7.29 10.55
CA THR A 361 -26.32 6.68 11.58
C THR A 361 -26.15 5.20 11.32
N ASP A 362 -24.90 4.78 11.21
CA ASP A 362 -24.50 3.38 11.14
C ASP A 362 -23.47 3.06 12.23
N PHE A 363 -23.52 1.81 12.67
CA PHE A 363 -22.57 1.20 13.60
C PHE A 363 -21.95 -0.02 12.93
N GLN A 364 -20.68 -0.18 13.13
CA GLN A 364 -19.93 -1.34 12.69
C GLN A 364 -19.20 -1.95 13.89
N PHE A 365 -19.42 -3.24 14.13
CA PHE A 365 -18.64 -4.03 15.08
C PHE A 365 -17.83 -5.06 14.31
N ALA A 366 -16.51 -5.05 14.51
CA ALA A 366 -15.61 -5.97 13.84
C ALA A 366 -14.81 -6.79 14.84
N LEU A 367 -14.71 -8.07 14.58
CA LEU A 367 -13.83 -9.01 15.27
C LEU A 367 -12.87 -9.58 14.24
N SER A 368 -11.56 -9.53 14.50
CA SER A 368 -10.57 -10.15 13.61
C SER A 368 -9.51 -10.92 14.38
N GLY A 369 -8.99 -11.96 13.73
CA GLY A 369 -7.90 -12.77 14.21
C GLY A 369 -6.87 -12.96 13.10
N PHE A 370 -5.62 -12.76 13.43
CA PHE A 370 -4.47 -12.99 12.57
C PHE A 370 -3.51 -13.93 13.27
N VAL A 371 -3.05 -14.97 12.57
CA VAL A 371 -2.06 -15.92 13.06
C VAL A 371 -1.02 -16.15 11.99
N THR A 372 0.25 -16.10 12.34
CA THR A 372 1.35 -16.50 11.45
C THR A 372 2.33 -17.42 12.14
N ASP A 373 2.83 -18.42 11.41
CA ASP A 373 3.94 -19.32 11.81
C ASP A 373 5.04 -19.16 10.75
N GLU A 374 6.14 -18.55 11.14
CA GLU A 374 7.26 -18.20 10.28
C GLU A 374 8.46 -19.04 10.68
N TYR A 375 9.01 -19.76 9.74
CA TYR A 375 10.20 -20.57 9.92
C TYR A 375 11.25 -20.21 8.87
N VAL A 376 12.41 -19.74 9.30
CA VAL A 376 13.57 -19.40 8.47
C VAL A 376 14.70 -20.34 8.82
N SER A 377 15.21 -21.06 7.84
CA SER A 377 16.21 -22.07 8.02
C SER A 377 17.21 -22.07 6.88
N TYR A 378 18.45 -21.77 7.17
CA TYR A 378 19.52 -21.90 6.18
C TYR A 378 20.82 -22.42 6.82
N ASP A 379 21.58 -23.12 5.99
CA ASP A 379 22.97 -23.48 6.16
C ASP A 379 23.65 -23.15 4.84
N ILE A 380 24.43 -22.08 4.82
CA ILE A 380 25.12 -21.61 3.62
C ILE A 380 26.58 -21.40 3.94
N SER A 381 27.46 -22.02 3.16
CA SER A 381 28.87 -21.75 3.19
C SER A 381 29.34 -21.18 1.86
N GLY A 382 30.34 -20.33 1.91
CA GLY A 382 30.95 -19.75 0.73
C GLY A 382 32.48 -19.73 0.88
N GLU A 383 33.16 -20.13 -0.17
CA GLU A 383 34.61 -19.93 -0.33
C GLU A 383 34.82 -18.94 -1.45
N TYR A 384 35.56 -17.87 -1.18
CA TYR A 384 35.70 -16.78 -2.15
C TYR A 384 37.13 -16.36 -2.37
N TRP A 385 37.36 -15.84 -3.59
CA TRP A 385 38.62 -15.25 -4.06
C TRP A 385 38.34 -13.85 -4.56
N LEU A 386 39.17 -12.91 -4.18
CA LEU A 386 39.19 -11.56 -4.67
C LEU A 386 40.54 -11.30 -5.35
N ASN A 387 40.51 -10.98 -6.63
CA ASN A 387 41.69 -10.74 -7.43
C ASN A 387 41.66 -9.36 -8.12
N GLU A 388 42.79 -8.78 -8.42
CA GLU A 388 42.87 -7.68 -9.39
C GLU A 388 42.66 -8.21 -10.79
N ALA A 389 41.78 -7.60 -11.57
CA ALA A 389 41.70 -7.91 -12.99
C ALA A 389 42.90 -7.28 -13.71
N GLY A 390 43.74 -8.12 -14.34
CA GLY A 390 44.93 -7.65 -15.07
C GLY A 390 44.59 -6.65 -16.17
N THR A 391 45.26 -5.51 -16.21
CA THR A 391 45.17 -4.46 -17.22
C THR A 391 45.98 -4.82 -18.47
N GLY A 392 45.68 -5.93 -19.11
CA GLY A 392 46.39 -6.27 -20.38
C GLY A 392 46.03 -7.67 -20.80
N GLY A 393 45.59 -7.85 -22.02
CA GLY A 393 45.08 -9.05 -22.66
C GLY A 393 45.93 -10.33 -22.65
N SER A 394 46.62 -10.61 -21.61
CA SER A 394 47.18 -11.90 -21.23
C SER A 394 46.37 -12.42 -20.01
N GLU A 395 45.99 -13.66 -20.03
CA GLU A 395 45.51 -14.44 -18.87
C GLU A 395 46.63 -14.49 -17.80
N GLY A 396 47.06 -13.35 -17.30
CA GLY A 396 48.12 -13.18 -16.34
C GLY A 396 47.53 -12.72 -15.02
N VAL A 397 47.56 -13.62 -14.08
CA VAL A 397 47.49 -13.52 -12.63
C VAL A 397 47.57 -12.06 -12.17
N GLY A 398 46.41 -11.39 -12.06
CA GLY A 398 46.26 -10.23 -11.17
C GLY A 398 46.54 -10.70 -9.77
N GLY A 399 47.15 -9.86 -8.93
CA GLY A 399 47.51 -10.22 -7.56
C GLY A 399 46.29 -10.68 -6.79
N GLU A 400 46.44 -11.76 -6.07
CA GLU A 400 45.41 -12.23 -5.13
C GLU A 400 45.26 -11.21 -3.98
N LEU A 401 44.09 -10.63 -3.84
CA LEU A 401 43.79 -9.62 -2.85
C LEU A 401 43.20 -10.24 -1.58
N GLY A 402 42.58 -11.39 -1.70
CA GLY A 402 41.95 -12.04 -0.54
C GLY A 402 41.28 -13.36 -0.86
N VAL A 403 41.40 -14.29 0.09
CA VAL A 403 40.72 -15.59 0.07
C VAL A 403 40.04 -15.76 1.41
N GLY A 404 38.85 -16.31 1.43
CA GLY A 404 38.15 -16.59 2.67
C GLY A 404 37.05 -17.63 2.53
N LYS A 405 36.69 -18.18 3.66
CA LYS A 405 35.58 -19.10 3.80
C LYS A 405 34.67 -18.63 4.93
N TYR A 406 33.39 -18.78 4.74
CA TYR A 406 32.42 -18.52 5.80
C TYR A 406 31.32 -19.57 5.80
N MET A 407 30.65 -19.68 6.93
CA MET A 407 29.47 -20.50 7.09
C MET A 407 28.47 -19.78 7.97
N GLU A 408 27.27 -19.66 7.47
CA GLU A 408 26.12 -19.07 8.15
C GLU A 408 25.08 -20.15 8.45
N HIS A 409 24.55 -20.12 9.65
CA HIS A 409 23.51 -21.01 10.11
C HIS A 409 22.36 -20.24 10.73
N SER A 410 21.13 -20.60 10.39
CA SER A 410 19.93 -20.03 11.00
C SER A 410 18.85 -21.08 11.20
N ARG A 411 18.20 -21.02 12.36
CA ARG A 411 17.00 -21.79 12.71
C ARG A 411 16.08 -20.89 13.53
N ASN A 412 15.34 -20.05 12.83
CA ASN A 412 14.47 -19.06 13.44
C ASN A 412 13.01 -19.47 13.29
N ARG A 413 12.25 -19.32 14.34
CA ARG A 413 10.81 -19.53 14.30
C ARG A 413 10.09 -18.43 15.07
N LEU A 414 9.20 -17.74 14.39
CA LEU A 414 8.30 -16.76 14.98
C LEU A 414 6.85 -17.22 14.81
N LYS A 415 6.15 -17.37 15.94
CA LYS A 415 4.70 -17.51 15.95
C LYS A 415 4.09 -16.23 16.48
N ALA A 416 3.23 -15.61 15.70
CA ALA A 416 2.52 -14.42 16.11
C ALA A 416 1.02 -14.66 16.00
N SER A 417 0.27 -14.21 17.00
CA SER A 417 -1.19 -14.16 16.96
C SER A 417 -1.66 -12.79 17.42
N VAL A 418 -2.60 -12.23 16.68
CA VAL A 418 -3.20 -10.93 16.98
C VAL A 418 -4.71 -11.07 16.92
N ALA A 419 -5.39 -10.76 18.01
CA ALA A 419 -6.84 -10.67 18.06
C ALA A 419 -7.25 -9.20 18.19
N GLN A 420 -8.26 -8.78 17.46
CA GLN A 420 -8.73 -7.41 17.48
C GLN A 420 -10.25 -7.35 17.58
N ALA A 421 -10.76 -6.44 18.38
CA ALA A 421 -12.16 -6.06 18.44
C ALA A 421 -12.28 -4.56 18.21
N MET A 422 -13.22 -4.15 17.34
CA MET A 422 -13.37 -2.77 16.95
C MET A 422 -14.84 -2.40 16.85
N LEU A 423 -15.21 -1.29 17.45
CA LEU A 423 -16.52 -0.67 17.35
C LEU A 423 -16.36 0.69 16.67
N LYS A 424 -17.10 0.93 15.60
CA LYS A 424 -17.12 2.20 14.87
C LYS A 424 -18.55 2.70 14.74
N GLY A 425 -18.72 4.01 14.69
CA GLY A 425 -19.97 4.65 14.37
C GLY A 425 -19.74 5.84 13.46
N ASN A 426 -20.67 6.05 12.53
CA ASN A 426 -20.73 7.21 11.67
C ASN A 426 -22.12 7.83 11.81
N THR A 427 -22.17 9.14 11.97
CA THR A 427 -23.42 9.88 12.06
C THR A 427 -23.33 11.12 11.18
N ALA A 428 -24.13 11.14 10.11
CA ALA A 428 -24.27 12.33 9.28
C ALA A 428 -25.27 13.30 9.94
N TRP A 429 -24.95 14.59 9.91
CA TRP A 429 -25.79 15.66 10.40
C TRP A 429 -25.80 16.83 9.42
N ARG A 430 -26.63 17.83 9.64
CA ARG A 430 -26.90 18.89 8.64
C ARG A 430 -25.66 19.56 8.04
N ALA A 431 -24.60 19.74 8.82
CA ALA A 431 -23.40 20.46 8.37
C ALA A 431 -22.13 19.58 8.40
N GLY A 432 -22.27 18.24 8.47
CA GLY A 432 -21.11 17.40 8.52
C GLY A 432 -21.35 15.94 8.81
N GLN A 433 -20.28 15.25 9.10
CA GLN A 433 -20.25 13.82 9.43
C GLN A 433 -19.35 13.57 10.64
N LEU A 434 -19.90 13.05 11.70
CA LEU A 434 -19.18 12.60 12.89
C LEU A 434 -18.84 11.11 12.74
N SER A 435 -17.56 10.77 12.91
CA SER A 435 -17.08 9.39 12.97
C SER A 435 -16.35 9.16 14.28
N TYR A 436 -16.60 8.04 14.92
CA TYR A 436 -15.97 7.67 16.18
C TYR A 436 -15.76 6.17 16.25
N GLY A 437 -14.79 5.76 17.07
CA GLY A 437 -14.53 4.33 17.23
C GLY A 437 -13.62 4.01 18.39
N LEU A 438 -13.75 2.78 18.85
CA LEU A 438 -12.96 2.16 19.91
C LEU A 438 -12.38 0.87 19.35
N SER A 439 -11.10 0.61 19.55
CA SER A 439 -10.45 -0.64 19.19
C SER A 439 -9.64 -1.19 20.36
N TRP A 440 -9.68 -2.50 20.50
CA TRP A 440 -8.81 -3.28 21.38
C TRP A 440 -8.08 -4.31 20.52
N GLN A 441 -6.78 -4.48 20.77
CA GLN A 441 -5.92 -5.43 20.10
C GLN A 441 -5.09 -6.17 21.15
N HIS A 442 -5.07 -7.48 21.06
CA HIS A 442 -4.23 -8.36 21.85
C HIS A 442 -3.18 -9.01 20.95
N GLU A 443 -1.92 -8.86 21.29
CA GLU A 443 -0.77 -9.40 20.58
C GLU A 443 -0.07 -10.47 21.41
N SER A 444 0.25 -11.60 20.79
CA SER A 444 1.08 -12.66 21.41
C SER A 444 2.14 -13.12 20.42
N PHE A 445 3.39 -13.03 20.83
CA PHE A 445 4.56 -13.45 20.05
C PHE A 445 5.36 -14.50 20.79
N ARG A 446 5.75 -15.55 20.07
CA ARG A 446 6.71 -16.56 20.51
C ARG A 446 7.84 -16.59 19.51
N ASP A 447 8.99 -16.07 19.91
CA ASP A 447 10.19 -16.00 19.08
C ASP A 447 11.27 -16.95 19.59
N ARG A 448 11.80 -17.74 18.69
CA ARG A 448 12.95 -18.60 18.92
C ARG A 448 13.96 -18.32 17.84
N THR A 449 15.09 -17.80 18.25
CA THR A 449 16.19 -17.45 17.36
C THR A 449 17.39 -18.31 17.71
N ARG A 450 17.99 -18.91 16.70
CA ARG A 450 19.27 -19.59 16.80
C ARG A 450 20.04 -19.33 15.52
N GLU A 451 21.05 -18.49 15.61
CA GLU A 451 21.89 -18.08 14.51
C GLU A 451 23.35 -18.15 14.94
N TRP A 452 24.21 -18.57 14.05
CA TRP A 452 25.64 -18.43 14.23
C TRP A 452 26.34 -18.24 12.89
N GLU A 453 27.49 -17.58 12.93
CA GLU A 453 28.36 -17.33 11.82
C GLU A 453 29.80 -17.68 12.18
N TRP A 454 30.41 -18.43 11.30
CA TRP A 454 31.82 -18.78 11.34
C TRP A 454 32.51 -18.21 10.10
N ARG A 455 33.67 -17.63 10.28
CA ARG A 455 34.53 -17.18 9.19
C ARG A 455 35.95 -17.65 9.43
N ASP A 456 36.55 -18.13 8.33
CA ASP A 456 37.97 -18.43 8.24
C ASP A 456 38.55 -17.59 7.10
N SER A 457 39.66 -16.94 7.34
CA SER A 457 40.31 -16.11 6.36
C SER A 457 41.79 -16.18 6.48
N SER A 458 42.48 -16.55 5.41
CA SER A 458 43.93 -16.41 5.34
C SER A 458 44.27 -14.98 4.93
N GLY A 459 44.72 -14.17 5.90
CA GLY A 459 45.11 -12.79 5.70
C GLY A 459 44.08 -11.75 6.07
N TYR A 460 43.04 -12.11 6.83
CA TYR A 460 42.05 -11.17 7.32
C TYR A 460 42.29 -10.66 8.71
N SER A 461 41.59 -9.58 9.02
CA SER A 461 41.46 -8.90 10.30
C SER A 461 40.91 -9.77 11.46
N LEU A 462 40.36 -10.92 11.21
CA LEU A 462 39.91 -11.82 12.27
C LEU A 462 41.09 -12.70 12.76
N PRO A 463 41.49 -12.58 14.03
CA PRO A 463 42.57 -13.43 14.51
C PRO A 463 42.11 -14.90 14.44
N THR A 464 42.70 -15.66 13.52
CA THR A 464 42.57 -17.10 13.47
C THR A 464 43.48 -17.70 14.57
N THR A 465 42.91 -18.49 15.47
CA THR A 465 43.67 -19.32 16.38
C THR A 465 43.86 -20.68 15.72
N PRO A 466 45.10 -21.19 15.57
CA PRO A 466 45.37 -22.45 14.87
C PRO A 466 44.63 -23.66 15.44
N ASP A 467 44.23 -23.61 16.70
CA ASP A 467 43.73 -24.74 17.46
C ASP A 467 42.22 -24.70 17.76
N ALA A 468 41.48 -23.68 17.31
CA ALA A 468 40.06 -23.55 17.61
C ALA A 468 39.25 -22.83 16.50
N VAL A 469 38.10 -23.40 16.12
CA VAL A 469 37.09 -22.73 15.30
C VAL A 469 36.39 -21.69 16.16
N ARG A 470 36.42 -20.44 15.72
CA ARG A 470 35.83 -19.30 16.43
C ARG A 470 34.60 -18.84 15.73
N LEU A 471 33.45 -18.78 16.43
CA LEU A 471 32.27 -18.14 15.95
C LEU A 471 32.45 -16.62 16.09
N ILE A 472 32.22 -15.87 15.00
CA ILE A 472 32.22 -14.40 15.03
C ILE A 472 30.88 -13.85 15.49
N TYR A 473 29.86 -14.68 15.43
CA TYR A 473 28.51 -14.36 15.84
C TYR A 473 27.80 -15.64 16.30
N ASN A 474 27.19 -15.61 17.47
CA ASN A 474 26.31 -16.65 17.97
C ASN A 474 25.19 -16.06 18.77
N LEU A 475 23.96 -16.19 18.28
CA LEU A 475 22.76 -15.68 18.93
C LEU A 475 21.79 -16.81 19.21
N ALA A 476 21.48 -17.00 20.49
CA ALA A 476 20.44 -17.92 20.91
C ALA A 476 19.42 -17.18 21.81
N SER A 477 18.16 -17.25 21.47
CA SER A 477 17.11 -16.56 22.22
C SER A 477 15.77 -17.26 22.18
N ARG A 478 15.03 -17.12 23.26
CA ARG A 478 13.63 -17.52 23.37
C ARG A 478 12.86 -16.42 24.08
N GLN A 479 11.89 -15.83 23.37
CA GLN A 479 11.05 -14.76 23.90
C GLN A 479 9.57 -15.15 23.76
N ASP A 480 8.82 -14.91 24.83
CA ASP A 480 7.36 -15.04 24.87
C ASP A 480 6.79 -13.67 25.33
N ILE A 481 6.02 -13.03 24.48
CA ILE A 481 5.52 -11.67 24.70
C ILE A 481 4.01 -11.67 24.56
N SER A 482 3.33 -10.93 25.44
CA SER A 482 1.90 -10.68 25.36
C SER A 482 1.64 -9.21 25.71
N ALA A 483 0.88 -8.52 24.88
CA ALA A 483 0.58 -7.10 25.07
C ALA A 483 -0.82 -6.75 24.55
N ASN A 484 -1.38 -5.68 25.12
CA ASN A 484 -2.67 -5.13 24.70
C ASN A 484 -2.52 -3.69 24.25
N ARG A 485 -3.25 -3.34 23.20
CA ARG A 485 -3.37 -1.97 22.69
C ARG A 485 -4.83 -1.56 22.72
N LEU A 486 -5.08 -0.36 23.21
CA LEU A 486 -6.40 0.27 23.18
C LEU A 486 -6.31 1.55 22.39
N ALA A 487 -7.25 1.81 21.51
CA ALA A 487 -7.32 3.09 20.81
C ALA A 487 -8.76 3.59 20.70
N LEU A 488 -8.92 4.89 20.83
CA LEU A 488 -10.18 5.62 20.70
C LEU A 488 -9.97 6.76 19.71
N TYR A 489 -10.91 6.98 18.79
CA TYR A 489 -10.88 8.16 17.95
C TYR A 489 -12.26 8.82 17.87
N VAL A 490 -12.24 10.13 17.66
CA VAL A 490 -13.40 10.94 17.30
C VAL A 490 -12.95 11.94 16.26
N GLU A 491 -13.67 12.01 15.15
CA GLU A 491 -13.42 12.99 14.11
C GLU A 491 -14.73 13.51 13.55
N ASN A 492 -14.74 14.79 13.18
CA ASN A 492 -15.87 15.42 12.53
C ASN A 492 -15.42 16.13 11.27
N SER A 493 -16.12 15.85 10.17
CA SER A 493 -15.99 16.57 8.91
C SER A 493 -17.10 17.61 8.85
N PHE A 494 -16.73 18.88 8.82
CA PHE A 494 -17.63 20.01 8.66
C PHE A 494 -17.65 20.43 7.20
N TYR A 495 -18.83 20.71 6.67
CA TYR A 495 -19.03 21.16 5.29
C TYR A 495 -19.67 22.54 5.31
N TRP A 496 -19.04 23.50 4.65
CA TRP A 496 -19.59 24.84 4.44
C TRP A 496 -19.61 25.18 2.96
N ASN A 497 -20.78 25.57 2.50
CA ASN A 497 -20.98 26.06 1.15
C ASN A 497 -21.37 27.53 1.24
N THR A 498 -20.54 28.40 0.68
CA THR A 498 -20.80 29.83 0.56
C THR A 498 -20.92 30.16 -0.92
N ASP A 499 -21.41 31.36 -1.23
CA ASP A 499 -21.47 31.84 -2.60
C ASP A 499 -20.11 31.94 -3.28
N LYS A 500 -19.00 31.95 -2.47
CA LYS A 500 -17.63 32.12 -2.95
C LYS A 500 -16.79 30.86 -2.93
N ALA A 501 -17.11 29.88 -2.07
CA ALA A 501 -16.26 28.71 -1.92
C ALA A 501 -17.01 27.53 -1.27
N PHE A 502 -16.58 26.32 -1.64
CA PHE A 502 -16.86 25.08 -0.93
C PHE A 502 -15.67 24.79 0.01
N MET A 503 -15.96 24.59 1.28
CA MET A 503 -14.95 24.34 2.31
C MET A 503 -15.27 23.08 3.10
N THR A 504 -14.26 22.28 3.36
CA THR A 504 -14.35 21.12 4.24
C THR A 504 -13.29 21.20 5.30
N LEU A 505 -13.65 21.07 6.57
CA LEU A 505 -12.72 20.93 7.67
C LEU A 505 -12.95 19.56 8.31
N ASN A 506 -11.97 18.70 8.27
CA ASN A 506 -11.94 17.47 9.05
C ASN A 506 -11.05 17.71 10.28
N ALA A 507 -11.61 17.64 11.45
CA ALA A 507 -10.89 17.74 12.73
C ALA A 507 -11.09 16.45 13.52
N GLY A 508 -10.00 15.82 13.88
CA GLY A 508 -10.03 14.53 14.56
C GLY A 508 -9.02 14.43 15.69
N LEU A 509 -9.34 13.55 16.61
CA LEU A 509 -8.56 13.26 17.79
C LEU A 509 -8.48 11.76 17.97
N ARG A 510 -7.28 11.25 18.19
CA ARG A 510 -7.05 9.85 18.52
C ARG A 510 -6.26 9.75 19.82
N GLY A 511 -6.70 8.88 20.73
CA GLY A 511 -5.98 8.44 21.90
C GLY A 511 -5.63 6.97 21.78
N SER A 512 -4.42 6.57 22.14
CA SER A 512 -4.05 5.16 22.21
C SER A 512 -3.24 4.86 23.47
N TYR A 513 -3.38 3.63 23.97
CA TYR A 513 -2.67 3.12 25.13
C TYR A 513 -2.07 1.75 24.82
N TRP A 514 -0.81 1.56 25.17
CA TRP A 514 -0.11 0.30 25.05
C TRP A 514 0.36 -0.17 26.43
N ASP A 515 -0.04 -1.36 26.84
CA ASP A 515 0.23 -1.86 28.22
C ASP A 515 1.69 -2.35 28.39
N TYR A 516 2.37 -2.70 27.30
CA TYR A 516 3.75 -3.17 27.32
C TYR A 516 4.72 -2.13 27.92
N ASN A 517 4.64 -0.88 27.46
CA ASN A 517 5.46 0.23 27.95
C ASN A 517 4.66 1.24 28.78
N LYS A 518 3.35 1.00 29.00
CA LYS A 518 2.41 1.86 29.74
C LYS A 518 2.27 3.28 29.14
N GLU A 519 2.50 3.41 27.85
CA GLU A 519 2.48 4.69 27.14
C GLU A 519 1.05 5.06 26.74
N PHE A 520 0.68 6.31 27.01
CA PHE A 520 -0.56 6.91 26.53
C PHE A 520 -0.23 7.99 25.50
N LEU A 521 -0.80 7.88 24.31
CA LEU A 521 -0.53 8.76 23.17
C LEU A 521 -1.78 9.55 22.79
N PHE A 522 -1.57 10.77 22.30
CA PHE A 522 -2.63 11.68 21.92
C PHE A 522 -2.31 12.35 20.58
N SER A 523 -3.13 12.10 19.56
CA SER A 523 -2.88 12.43 18.16
C SER A 523 -3.98 13.34 17.58
N PRO A 524 -3.91 14.66 17.74
CA PRO A 524 -4.80 15.59 17.04
C PRO A 524 -4.42 15.71 15.57
N ARG A 525 -5.43 15.81 14.70
CA ARG A 525 -5.27 15.95 13.25
C ARG A 525 -6.33 16.88 12.68
N VAL A 526 -5.92 17.71 11.74
CA VAL A 526 -6.81 18.65 11.05
C VAL A 526 -6.47 18.65 9.56
N ASN A 527 -7.50 18.53 8.73
CA ASN A 527 -7.43 18.66 7.28
C ASN A 527 -8.42 19.74 6.83
N PHE A 528 -7.99 20.62 5.98
CA PHE A 528 -8.80 21.68 5.39
C PHE A 528 -8.72 21.63 3.88
N THR A 529 -9.88 21.71 3.23
CA THR A 529 -10.02 21.77 1.78
C THR A 529 -10.80 23.02 1.40
N PHE A 530 -10.34 23.73 0.40
CA PHE A 530 -10.93 24.96 -0.08
C PHE A 530 -11.03 24.95 -1.61
N ILE A 531 -12.24 25.07 -2.15
CA ILE A 531 -12.54 25.11 -3.59
C ILE A 531 -13.29 26.40 -3.88
N PRO A 532 -12.69 27.39 -4.58
CA PRO A 532 -13.37 28.62 -4.97
C PRO A 532 -14.48 28.34 -6.00
N VAL A 533 -15.63 28.98 -5.89
CA VAL A 533 -16.75 28.82 -6.86
C VAL A 533 -16.36 29.42 -8.21
N ASP A 534 -15.82 30.63 -8.25
CA ASP A 534 -15.44 31.32 -9.48
C ASP A 534 -14.24 30.70 -10.20
N HIS A 535 -13.46 29.92 -9.48
CA HIS A 535 -12.25 29.24 -9.97
C HIS A 535 -12.26 27.78 -9.51
N ASN A 536 -13.32 27.05 -9.80
CA ASN A 536 -13.54 25.66 -9.37
C ASN A 536 -12.51 24.66 -9.92
N GLN A 537 -11.68 25.08 -10.91
CA GLN A 537 -10.52 24.32 -11.37
C GLN A 537 -9.44 24.18 -10.28
N TRP A 538 -9.42 25.05 -9.27
CA TRP A 538 -8.48 25.01 -8.18
C TRP A 538 -9.06 24.34 -6.95
N ASN A 539 -8.29 23.42 -6.36
CA ASN A 539 -8.58 22.81 -5.07
C ASN A 539 -7.35 22.94 -4.17
N TYR A 540 -7.46 23.72 -3.12
CA TYR A 540 -6.39 23.93 -2.13
C TYR A 540 -6.63 23.05 -0.90
N ARG A 541 -5.56 22.42 -0.43
CA ARG A 541 -5.63 21.54 0.73
C ARG A 541 -4.50 21.87 1.71
N ALA A 542 -4.81 21.85 3.00
CA ALA A 542 -3.84 21.97 4.07
C ALA A 542 -4.09 20.89 5.11
N ALA A 543 -3.04 20.28 5.63
CA ALA A 543 -3.14 19.33 6.72
C ALA A 543 -2.08 19.58 7.79
N LEU A 544 -2.49 19.42 9.03
CA LEU A 544 -1.63 19.44 10.20
C LEU A 544 -2.01 18.28 11.11
N GLY A 545 -1.04 17.47 11.52
CA GLY A 545 -1.34 16.35 12.38
C GLY A 545 -0.14 15.86 13.19
N LEU A 546 -0.46 15.29 14.33
CA LEU A 546 0.46 14.57 15.18
C LEU A 546 0.19 13.07 15.01
N TYR A 547 1.20 12.33 14.62
CA TYR A 547 1.13 10.91 14.31
C TYR A 547 2.13 10.15 15.16
N TYR A 548 1.70 9.04 15.74
CA TYR A 548 2.55 8.10 16.45
C TYR A 548 2.48 6.74 15.80
N GLN A 549 3.57 5.99 15.93
CA GLN A 549 3.62 4.57 15.60
C GLN A 549 4.02 3.79 16.83
N GLN A 550 3.13 2.93 17.34
CA GLN A 550 3.50 2.00 18.39
C GLN A 550 4.44 0.95 17.80
N PRO A 551 5.63 0.75 18.40
CA PRO A 551 6.61 -0.19 17.88
C PRO A 551 6.05 -1.60 17.74
N PHE A 552 6.45 -2.30 16.69
CA PHE A 552 6.18 -3.72 16.54
C PHE A 552 7.34 -4.55 17.11
N TYR A 553 7.13 -5.84 17.27
CA TYR A 553 8.02 -6.74 18.01
C TYR A 553 9.52 -6.60 17.66
N LYS A 554 9.88 -6.51 16.38
CA LYS A 554 11.30 -6.42 15.97
C LYS A 554 11.94 -5.07 16.31
N GLU A 555 11.18 -3.99 16.47
CA GLU A 555 11.68 -2.65 16.76
C GLU A 555 12.12 -2.47 18.23
N TYR A 556 11.61 -3.27 19.18
CA TYR A 556 12.04 -3.22 20.58
C TYR A 556 12.86 -4.43 21.03
N ARG A 557 13.23 -5.27 20.07
CA ARG A 557 14.15 -6.40 20.23
C ARG A 557 15.56 -5.92 19.99
N ARG A 558 16.43 -6.08 20.97
CA ARG A 558 17.83 -5.72 20.90
C ARG A 558 18.69 -6.99 21.00
N ALA A 559 19.53 -7.22 20.03
CA ALA A 559 20.60 -8.22 20.14
C ALA A 559 21.79 -7.58 20.88
N VAL A 560 22.14 -8.12 22.02
CA VAL A 560 23.33 -7.74 22.82
C VAL A 560 24.34 -8.83 22.62
N VAL A 561 25.47 -8.51 22.02
CA VAL A 561 26.56 -9.43 21.73
C VAL A 561 27.74 -9.07 22.62
N ASP A 562 28.29 -10.05 23.33
CA ASP A 562 29.47 -9.88 24.16
C ASP A 562 30.77 -9.79 23.32
N GLU A 563 31.90 -9.52 23.98
CA GLU A 563 33.20 -9.39 23.32
C GLU A 563 33.70 -10.69 22.68
N VAL A 564 33.10 -11.82 23.01
CA VAL A 564 33.46 -13.15 22.48
C VAL A 564 32.55 -13.56 21.32
N GLY A 565 31.52 -12.75 20.99
CA GLY A 565 30.60 -13.00 19.90
C GLY A 565 29.32 -13.76 20.30
N ASN A 566 29.11 -14.04 21.61
CA ASN A 566 27.87 -14.65 22.08
C ASN A 566 26.80 -13.55 22.27
N GLY A 567 25.64 -13.78 21.73
CA GLY A 567 24.54 -12.86 21.78
C GLY A 567 23.31 -13.41 22.50
N VAL A 568 22.61 -12.50 23.15
CA VAL A 568 21.28 -12.73 23.70
C VAL A 568 20.34 -11.64 23.19
N VAL A 569 19.07 -11.97 23.11
CA VAL A 569 18.05 -10.99 22.79
C VAL A 569 17.47 -10.43 24.08
N GLU A 570 17.55 -9.12 24.23
CA GLU A 570 16.89 -8.37 25.28
C GLU A 570 15.69 -7.63 24.70
N LEU A 571 14.63 -7.50 25.48
CA LEU A 571 13.46 -6.72 25.13
C LEU A 571 13.47 -5.38 25.88
N ASN A 572 13.38 -4.29 25.12
CA ASN A 572 13.34 -2.96 25.70
C ASN A 572 11.92 -2.59 26.15
N ASN A 573 11.65 -2.73 27.45
CA ASN A 573 10.36 -2.38 28.03
C ASN A 573 10.13 -0.87 28.18
N ASN A 574 11.16 -0.06 27.97
CA ASN A 574 11.10 1.41 28.04
C ASN A 574 11.04 2.07 26.66
N ILE A 575 10.85 1.28 25.62
CA ILE A 575 10.76 1.79 24.26
C ILE A 575 9.59 2.78 24.13
N LYS A 576 9.83 3.92 23.49
CA LYS A 576 8.79 4.93 23.23
C LYS A 576 8.32 4.83 21.79
N SER A 577 7.07 5.20 21.57
CA SER A 577 6.51 5.29 20.23
C SER A 577 7.19 6.40 19.42
N PRO A 578 7.73 6.11 18.22
CA PRO A 578 8.12 7.11 17.26
C PRO A 578 7.00 8.10 16.97
N ARG A 579 7.37 9.36 16.76
CA ARG A 579 6.44 10.50 16.60
C ARG A 579 6.77 11.31 15.36
N SER A 580 5.74 11.69 14.60
CA SER A 580 5.83 12.56 13.45
C SER A 580 4.84 13.72 13.57
N ILE A 581 5.31 14.99 13.59
CA ILE A 581 4.46 16.16 13.38
C ILE A 581 4.53 16.49 11.89
N GLN A 582 3.38 16.52 11.22
CA GLN A 582 3.30 16.67 9.77
C GLN A 582 2.55 17.94 9.40
N PHE A 583 3.13 18.68 8.46
CA PHE A 583 2.52 19.80 7.75
C PHE A 583 2.45 19.44 6.28
N LEU A 584 1.31 19.69 5.66
CA LEU A 584 1.09 19.45 4.24
C LEU A 584 0.31 20.61 3.66
N LEU A 585 0.77 21.11 2.52
CA LEU A 585 0.06 22.07 1.69
C LEU A 585 -0.01 21.53 0.27
N ALA A 586 -1.19 21.54 -0.32
CA ALA A 586 -1.39 21.03 -1.66
C ALA A 586 -2.29 21.94 -2.48
N ALA A 587 -2.05 21.95 -3.77
CA ALA A 587 -2.91 22.59 -4.76
C ALA A 587 -3.12 21.63 -5.93
N ASP A 588 -4.39 21.44 -6.28
CA ASP A 588 -4.79 20.73 -7.49
C ASP A 588 -5.32 21.77 -8.51
N TYR A 589 -4.90 21.68 -9.74
CA TYR A 589 -5.41 22.45 -10.86
C TYR A 589 -5.95 21.51 -11.93
N THR A 590 -7.25 21.58 -12.18
CA THR A 590 -7.92 20.79 -13.21
C THR A 590 -8.16 21.67 -14.44
N PHE A 591 -7.87 21.15 -15.62
CA PHE A 591 -8.06 21.85 -16.87
C PHE A 591 -8.38 20.89 -18.00
N ARG A 592 -8.83 21.44 -19.13
CA ARG A 592 -9.03 20.68 -20.35
C ARG A 592 -7.98 20.99 -21.38
N ALA A 593 -7.48 19.94 -21.99
CA ALA A 593 -6.64 20.01 -23.19
C ALA A 593 -7.10 18.93 -24.16
N MET A 594 -7.18 19.23 -25.44
CA MET A 594 -7.66 18.29 -26.49
C MET A 594 -9.06 17.71 -26.19
N ASN A 595 -9.95 18.51 -25.60
CA ASN A 595 -11.27 18.11 -25.10
C ASN A 595 -11.25 16.98 -24.05
N ARG A 596 -10.19 16.88 -23.24
CA ARG A 596 -10.00 15.83 -22.23
C ARG A 596 -9.60 16.43 -20.90
N PRO A 597 -9.98 15.79 -19.79
CA PRO A 597 -9.64 16.28 -18.47
C PRO A 597 -8.19 15.97 -18.11
N PHE A 598 -7.51 16.96 -17.56
CA PHE A 598 -6.17 16.87 -16.98
C PHE A 598 -6.15 17.49 -15.60
N LYS A 599 -5.27 16.99 -14.76
CA LYS A 599 -5.08 17.49 -13.40
C LYS A 599 -3.60 17.62 -13.11
N LEU A 600 -3.17 18.77 -12.63
CA LEU A 600 -1.87 19.00 -12.06
C LEU A 600 -2.01 19.09 -10.54
N THR A 601 -1.24 18.30 -9.80
CA THR A 601 -1.18 18.32 -8.34
C THR A 601 0.21 18.71 -7.90
N ALA A 602 0.32 19.64 -6.97
CA ALA A 602 1.54 20.00 -6.26
C ALA A 602 1.31 19.87 -4.75
N GLU A 603 2.15 19.08 -4.08
CA GLU A 603 2.07 18.87 -2.63
C GLU A 603 3.43 19.14 -1.98
N ALA A 604 3.51 20.15 -1.14
CA ALA A 604 4.67 20.42 -0.29
C ALA A 604 4.42 19.86 1.12
N TYR A 605 5.42 19.21 1.70
CA TYR A 605 5.28 18.62 3.02
C TYR A 605 6.53 18.77 3.87
N TYR A 606 6.31 18.79 5.18
CA TYR A 606 7.33 18.76 6.20
C TYR A 606 6.92 17.83 7.34
N LYS A 607 7.81 16.92 7.72
CA LYS A 607 7.63 15.99 8.84
C LYS A 607 8.75 16.22 9.86
N ASN A 608 8.40 16.53 11.10
CA ASN A 608 9.34 16.56 12.22
C ASN A 608 9.25 15.23 12.98
N LEU A 609 10.38 14.54 13.10
CA LEU A 609 10.46 13.19 13.63
C LEU A 609 11.18 13.18 14.98
N ALA A 610 10.63 12.43 15.94
CA ALA A 610 11.24 12.24 17.26
C ALA A 610 11.04 10.82 17.77
N ASN A 611 11.87 10.41 18.71
CA ASN A 611 11.88 9.05 19.29
C ASN A 611 12.02 7.95 18.24
N LEU A 612 12.74 8.21 17.14
CA LEU A 612 12.96 7.20 16.13
C LEU A 612 13.81 6.05 16.69
N ILE A 613 13.50 4.85 16.25
CA ILE A 613 14.29 3.65 16.45
C ILE A 613 15.13 3.50 15.19
N SER A 614 16.44 3.66 15.30
CA SER A 614 17.30 3.55 14.12
C SER A 614 17.32 2.13 13.57
N TYR A 615 17.48 2.01 12.27
CA TYR A 615 17.61 0.73 11.60
C TYR A 615 18.57 0.83 10.42
N GLU A 616 19.20 -0.30 10.11
CA GLU A 616 20.08 -0.43 8.95
C GLU A 616 19.68 -1.62 8.09
N TYR A 617 20.07 -1.55 6.83
CA TYR A 617 19.94 -2.65 5.89
C TYR A 617 21.24 -3.42 5.84
N ASP A 618 21.21 -4.67 6.29
CA ASP A 618 22.29 -5.63 6.12
C ASP A 618 21.86 -6.62 5.05
N ASN A 619 22.40 -6.42 3.84
CA ASN A 619 21.97 -7.11 2.64
C ASN A 619 20.44 -6.91 2.43
N LEU A 620 19.62 -7.93 2.59
CA LEU A 620 18.16 -7.88 2.48
C LEU A 620 17.44 -7.82 3.84
N LYS A 621 18.19 -7.95 4.94
CA LYS A 621 17.62 -7.91 6.30
C LYS A 621 17.56 -6.48 6.83
N VAL A 622 16.54 -6.20 7.64
CA VAL A 622 16.45 -4.96 8.42
C VAL A 622 16.84 -5.27 9.85
N SER A 623 17.84 -4.55 10.35
CA SER A 623 18.30 -4.65 11.74
C SER A 623 17.93 -3.36 12.48
N TYR A 624 17.18 -3.46 13.57
CA TYR A 624 16.78 -2.35 14.42
C TYR A 624 17.69 -2.24 15.63
N SER A 625 17.96 -0.98 16.07
CA SER A 625 18.78 -0.72 17.27
C SER A 625 18.12 -1.17 18.57
N GLY A 626 16.79 -1.31 18.59
CA GLY A 626 16.03 -1.66 19.79
C GLY A 626 15.87 -0.51 20.80
N VAL A 627 16.30 0.71 20.46
CA VAL A 627 16.25 1.89 21.32
C VAL A 627 15.84 3.15 20.55
N ASN A 628 15.32 4.15 21.26
CA ASN A 628 14.96 5.43 20.65
C ASN A 628 16.21 6.33 20.61
N ASP A 629 17.06 6.14 19.66
CA ASP A 629 18.38 6.76 19.52
C ASP A 629 18.45 7.88 18.49
N SER A 630 17.35 8.17 17.79
CA SER A 630 17.37 9.07 16.67
C SER A 630 16.19 10.06 16.67
N LYS A 631 16.40 11.22 16.05
CA LYS A 631 15.40 12.24 15.72
C LYS A 631 15.76 12.89 14.40
N GLY A 632 14.78 13.47 13.71
CA GLY A 632 15.08 14.03 12.40
C GLY A 632 13.95 14.81 11.77
N TYR A 633 14.06 15.04 10.47
CA TYR A 633 13.00 15.63 9.66
C TYR A 633 13.02 15.09 8.23
N ILE A 634 11.88 15.21 7.59
CA ILE A 634 11.70 14.97 6.16
C ILE A 634 10.96 16.14 5.56
N MET A 635 11.42 16.65 4.44
CA MET A 635 10.71 17.67 3.67
C MET A 635 10.79 17.36 2.18
N GLY A 636 9.76 17.75 1.44
CA GLY A 636 9.75 17.53 0.00
C GLY A 636 8.59 18.19 -0.72
N LEU A 637 8.64 18.02 -2.03
CA LEU A 637 7.66 18.49 -2.99
C LEU A 637 7.32 17.35 -3.95
N ASP A 638 6.05 16.99 -4.01
CA ASP A 638 5.52 16.03 -4.97
C ASP A 638 4.72 16.76 -6.04
N LEU A 639 5.08 16.56 -7.30
CA LEU A 639 4.37 17.07 -8.46
C LEU A 639 3.77 15.89 -9.21
N ARG A 640 2.52 15.98 -9.62
CA ARG A 640 1.88 14.95 -10.43
C ARG A 640 1.03 15.58 -11.52
N PHE A 641 1.27 15.14 -12.74
CA PHE A 641 0.45 15.42 -13.89
C PHE A 641 -0.35 14.17 -14.24
N PHE A 642 -1.64 14.28 -14.20
CA PHE A 642 -2.60 13.20 -14.40
C PHE A 642 -3.57 13.55 -15.51
N GLY A 643 -3.97 12.62 -16.34
CA GLY A 643 -4.94 12.87 -17.38
C GLY A 643 -5.31 11.66 -18.22
N GLN A 644 -6.32 11.86 -19.05
CA GLN A 644 -6.77 10.90 -20.04
C GLN A 644 -6.21 11.29 -21.41
N PHE A 645 -5.15 10.64 -21.87
CA PHE A 645 -4.63 10.85 -23.21
C PHE A 645 -5.52 10.20 -24.27
N VAL A 646 -6.24 9.14 -23.89
CA VAL A 646 -7.32 8.53 -24.66
C VAL A 646 -8.53 8.38 -23.74
N PRO A 647 -9.78 8.57 -24.23
CA PRO A 647 -10.99 8.49 -23.40
C PRO A 647 -11.09 7.19 -22.60
N GLY A 648 -11.33 7.32 -21.29
CA GLY A 648 -11.51 6.17 -20.39
C GLY A 648 -10.23 5.47 -19.94
N SER A 649 -9.04 6.05 -20.21
CA SER A 649 -7.75 5.48 -19.78
C SER A 649 -6.93 6.49 -19.00
N ASP A 650 -6.63 6.18 -17.77
CA ASP A 650 -5.88 7.04 -16.85
C ASP A 650 -4.38 6.86 -17.02
N SER A 651 -3.66 7.98 -17.17
CA SER A 651 -2.20 8.01 -17.23
C SER A 651 -1.65 9.14 -16.37
N TRP A 652 -0.46 8.98 -15.80
CA TRP A 652 0.16 10.03 -15.01
C TRP A 652 1.68 10.00 -15.04
N VAL A 653 2.24 11.15 -14.75
CA VAL A 653 3.65 11.36 -14.50
C VAL A 653 3.79 11.98 -13.12
N SER A 654 4.71 11.48 -12.31
CA SER A 654 5.00 12.02 -10.98
C SER A 654 6.48 12.36 -10.84
N LEU A 655 6.77 13.48 -10.20
CA LEU A 655 8.12 13.89 -9.80
C LEU A 655 8.10 14.21 -8.31
N SER A 656 8.89 13.51 -7.54
CA SER A 656 9.08 13.76 -6.11
C SER A 656 10.49 14.25 -5.85
N LEU A 657 10.60 15.34 -5.12
CA LEU A 657 11.86 15.90 -4.62
C LEU A 657 11.84 15.84 -3.10
N MET A 658 12.85 15.24 -2.49
CA MET A 658 12.84 14.99 -1.05
C MET A 658 14.23 15.19 -0.43
N LYS A 659 14.24 15.63 0.80
CA LYS A 659 15.42 15.66 1.66
C LYS A 659 15.05 15.08 3.02
N THR A 660 15.85 14.13 3.47
CA THR A 660 15.73 13.57 4.82
C THR A 660 16.99 13.89 5.63
N GLN A 661 16.84 14.02 6.93
CA GLN A 661 17.96 14.13 7.84
C GLN A 661 17.57 13.55 9.20
N GLN A 662 18.42 12.73 9.77
CA GLN A 662 18.35 12.31 11.15
C GLN A 662 19.61 12.71 11.91
N THR A 663 19.49 12.75 13.23
CA THR A 663 20.61 12.89 14.15
C THR A 663 20.70 11.61 14.96
N LEU A 664 21.76 10.86 14.76
CA LEU A 664 22.08 9.59 15.41
C LEU A 664 23.40 9.79 16.16
N ASN A 665 23.44 9.50 17.43
CA ASN A 665 24.63 9.72 18.30
C ASN A 665 25.25 11.13 18.20
N GLY A 666 24.41 12.16 17.95
CA GLY A 666 24.84 13.53 17.76
C GLY A 666 25.31 13.89 16.34
N VAL A 667 25.48 12.92 15.46
CA VAL A 667 25.92 13.10 14.06
C VAL A 667 24.71 13.21 13.13
N LYS A 668 24.77 14.16 12.20
CA LYS A 668 23.73 14.34 11.18
C LYS A 668 23.99 13.44 9.96
N CYS A 669 23.06 12.58 9.67
CA CYS A 669 23.10 11.66 8.52
C CYS A 669 21.72 11.55 7.84
N PRO A 670 21.60 11.05 6.62
CA PRO A 670 20.30 10.81 5.99
C PRO A 670 19.57 9.63 6.64
N LEU A 671 18.24 9.59 6.51
CA LEU A 671 17.45 8.40 6.86
C LEU A 671 17.72 7.26 5.84
N PRO A 672 17.51 5.99 6.21
CA PRO A 672 17.68 4.86 5.30
C PRO A 672 16.81 4.94 4.02
N GLY A 673 15.64 5.58 4.13
CA GLY A 673 14.73 5.80 3.01
C GLY A 673 14.99 7.07 2.19
N ASP A 674 16.15 7.73 2.35
CA ASP A 674 16.47 8.97 1.64
C ASP A 674 16.66 8.73 0.14
N GLN A 675 15.81 9.38 -0.66
CA GLN A 675 15.92 9.47 -2.11
C GLN A 675 15.66 10.92 -2.51
N ARG A 676 16.68 11.62 -3.03
CA ARG A 676 16.59 13.07 -3.32
C ARG A 676 15.58 13.39 -4.41
N TYR A 677 15.39 12.47 -5.35
CA TYR A 677 14.42 12.58 -6.43
C TYR A 677 13.86 11.21 -6.81
N ALA A 678 12.61 11.19 -7.24
CA ALA A 678 11.97 10.05 -7.87
C ALA A 678 11.04 10.56 -8.98
N PHE A 679 11.28 10.08 -10.20
CA PHE A 679 10.43 10.31 -11.36
C PHE A 679 9.76 9.01 -11.74
N THR A 680 8.43 9.03 -11.83
CA THR A 680 7.64 7.86 -12.22
C THR A 680 6.70 8.22 -13.36
N LEU A 681 6.54 7.30 -14.27
CA LEU A 681 5.62 7.39 -15.40
C LEU A 681 4.73 6.16 -15.40
N PHE A 682 3.45 6.37 -15.45
CA PHE A 682 2.46 5.34 -15.74
C PHE A 682 1.61 5.79 -16.91
N PHE A 683 1.65 5.03 -17.97
CA PHE A 683 0.87 5.28 -19.17
C PHE A 683 0.09 4.02 -19.51
N ASN A 684 -1.22 4.14 -19.62
CA ASN A 684 -2.09 3.05 -19.99
C ASN A 684 -3.09 3.58 -21.02
N ASP A 685 -3.11 2.96 -22.19
CA ASP A 685 -3.87 3.50 -23.28
C ASP A 685 -4.22 2.42 -24.33
N TYR A 686 -5.05 2.76 -25.29
CA TYR A 686 -5.32 1.93 -26.45
C TYR A 686 -5.06 2.69 -27.74
N PHE A 687 -4.74 1.97 -28.81
CA PHE A 687 -4.52 2.60 -30.11
C PHE A 687 -5.89 3.01 -30.69
N PRO A 688 -6.13 4.31 -31.00
CA PRO A 688 -7.44 4.78 -31.47
C PRO A 688 -7.92 4.08 -32.75
N LYS A 689 -7.01 3.66 -33.64
CA LYS A 689 -7.31 2.88 -34.86
C LYS A 689 -7.53 1.39 -34.57
N PHE A 690 -7.04 0.89 -33.45
CA PHE A 690 -7.10 -0.52 -33.04
C PHE A 690 -7.48 -0.62 -31.55
N PRO A 691 -8.70 -0.28 -31.15
CA PRO A 691 -9.09 -0.16 -29.73
C PRO A 691 -9.00 -1.47 -28.96
N LYS A 692 -8.93 -2.60 -29.66
CA LYS A 692 -8.68 -3.93 -29.06
C LYS A 692 -7.24 -4.13 -28.61
N LEU A 693 -6.30 -3.33 -29.08
CA LEU A 693 -4.91 -3.37 -28.69
C LEU A 693 -4.64 -2.27 -27.67
N LYS A 694 -4.40 -2.68 -26.43
CA LYS A 694 -4.02 -1.82 -25.32
C LYS A 694 -2.52 -1.86 -25.14
N PHE A 695 -1.98 -0.73 -24.73
CA PHE A 695 -0.58 -0.51 -24.46
C PHE A 695 -0.45 0.07 -23.06
N SER A 696 0.45 -0.47 -22.25
CA SER A 696 0.77 0.04 -20.93
C SER A 696 2.27 0.19 -20.77
N LEU A 697 2.70 1.26 -20.13
CA LEU A 697 4.10 1.55 -19.87
C LEU A 697 4.25 2.03 -18.43
N ARG A 698 5.20 1.45 -17.73
CA ARG A 698 5.62 1.88 -16.39
C ARG A 698 7.09 2.27 -16.44
N GLY A 699 7.41 3.48 -16.06
CA GLY A 699 8.78 3.98 -15.96
C GLY A 699 9.08 4.40 -14.53
N VAL A 700 10.25 4.04 -14.02
CA VAL A 700 10.75 4.48 -12.72
C VAL A 700 12.20 4.91 -12.87
N PHE A 701 12.50 6.13 -12.44
CA PHE A 701 13.84 6.66 -12.37
C PHE A 701 14.00 7.39 -11.03
N SER A 702 14.79 6.84 -10.12
CA SER A 702 14.96 7.40 -8.77
C SER A 702 16.41 7.41 -8.33
N ASP A 703 16.71 8.30 -7.40
CA ASP A 703 18.00 8.34 -6.73
C ASP A 703 18.28 7.04 -5.97
N GLY A 704 19.54 6.69 -5.86
CA GLY A 704 19.95 5.52 -5.09
C GLY A 704 19.65 5.67 -3.60
N LEU A 705 19.36 4.57 -2.94
CA LEU A 705 19.19 4.53 -1.50
C LEU A 705 20.52 4.73 -0.77
N THR A 706 20.44 5.23 0.44
CA THR A 706 21.61 5.33 1.32
C THR A 706 21.82 4.01 2.06
N MET A 707 23.05 3.52 2.05
CA MET A 707 23.46 2.23 2.61
C MET A 707 24.67 2.38 3.52
N THR A 708 24.90 1.38 4.37
CA THR A 708 26.05 1.27 5.26
C THR A 708 26.75 -0.06 5.01
N ALA A 709 28.00 -0.18 5.44
CA ALA A 709 28.66 -1.46 5.55
C ALA A 709 28.04 -2.30 6.69
N PRO A 710 28.10 -3.63 6.67
CA PRO A 710 27.63 -4.47 7.74
C PRO A 710 28.23 -4.09 9.09
N ARG A 711 27.39 -4.05 10.12
CA ARG A 711 27.80 -3.69 11.50
C ARG A 711 28.34 -2.26 11.66
N VAL A 712 28.22 -1.41 10.65
CA VAL A 712 28.58 0.01 10.71
C VAL A 712 27.30 0.83 10.79
N THR A 713 27.20 1.68 11.77
CA THR A 713 26.07 2.57 11.94
C THR A 713 26.22 3.81 11.06
N ARG A 714 25.12 4.40 10.66
CA ARG A 714 25.04 5.49 9.69
C ARG A 714 25.68 6.80 10.15
N ASP A 715 25.81 6.99 11.43
CA ASP A 715 26.57 8.11 12.04
C ASP A 715 28.09 7.98 11.83
N VAL A 716 28.59 6.76 11.61
CA VAL A 716 30.00 6.48 11.34
C VAL A 716 30.31 6.61 9.85
N SER A 717 29.56 5.87 9.02
CA SER A 717 29.77 5.88 7.56
C SER A 717 28.51 5.46 6.81
N TRP A 718 28.29 6.08 5.67
CA TRP A 718 27.25 5.73 4.73
C TRP A 718 27.65 6.13 3.31
N PHE A 719 27.05 5.48 2.33
CA PHE A 719 27.21 5.82 0.92
C PHE A 719 25.88 5.74 0.20
N ARG A 720 25.82 6.23 -1.03
CA ARG A 720 24.63 6.18 -1.85
C ARG A 720 24.81 5.17 -2.99
N ALA A 721 23.86 4.23 -3.10
CA ALA A 721 23.82 3.30 -4.21
C ALA A 721 23.58 4.03 -5.56
N PRO A 722 23.90 3.42 -6.70
CA PRO A 722 23.55 3.95 -8.01
C PRO A 722 22.05 4.19 -8.16
N ALA A 723 21.70 5.15 -9.03
CA ALA A 723 20.30 5.46 -9.32
C ALA A 723 19.58 4.26 -9.93
N TYR A 724 18.35 4.01 -9.45
CA TYR A 724 17.46 2.97 -9.98
C TYR A 724 16.78 3.46 -11.26
N LYS A 725 16.81 2.66 -12.32
CA LYS A 725 16.25 2.99 -13.63
C LYS A 725 15.55 1.77 -14.20
N ARG A 726 14.26 1.87 -14.48
CA ARG A 726 13.52 0.75 -15.05
C ARG A 726 12.38 1.22 -15.92
N VAL A 727 12.18 0.53 -17.04
CA VAL A 727 11.02 0.70 -17.91
C VAL A 727 10.44 -0.67 -18.20
N ASP A 728 9.15 -0.84 -17.88
CA ASP A 728 8.35 -2.03 -18.18
C ASP A 728 7.27 -1.64 -19.19
N ILE A 729 7.02 -2.51 -20.16
CA ILE A 729 6.04 -2.30 -21.23
C ILE A 729 5.12 -3.51 -21.32
N GLY A 730 3.83 -3.26 -21.51
CA GLY A 730 2.83 -4.30 -21.71
C GLY A 730 1.97 -4.03 -22.91
N PHE A 731 1.68 -5.06 -23.65
CA PHE A 731 0.68 -5.08 -24.72
C PHE A 731 -0.40 -6.07 -24.36
N SER A 732 -1.66 -5.72 -24.58
CA SER A 732 -2.79 -6.60 -24.36
C SER A 732 -3.75 -6.51 -25.54
N TYR A 733 -4.04 -7.63 -26.16
CA TYR A 733 -4.97 -7.73 -27.26
C TYR A 733 -6.27 -8.41 -26.81
N GLN A 734 -7.38 -7.72 -26.99
CA GLN A 734 -8.70 -8.21 -26.64
C GLN A 734 -9.24 -9.12 -27.76
N LEU A 735 -9.32 -10.43 -27.49
CA LEU A 735 -9.86 -11.43 -28.38
C LEU A 735 -11.40 -11.39 -28.42
N VAL A 736 -12.01 -11.30 -27.22
CA VAL A 736 -13.44 -11.20 -27.01
C VAL A 736 -13.70 -10.01 -26.09
N GLY A 737 -14.60 -9.13 -26.46
CA GLY A 737 -15.10 -8.00 -25.67
C GLY A 737 -16.53 -8.25 -25.19
N ALA A 738 -17.01 -7.41 -24.28
CA ALA A 738 -18.40 -7.44 -23.86
C ALA A 738 -19.33 -7.41 -25.09
N PRO A 739 -20.38 -8.29 -25.13
CA PRO A 739 -21.30 -8.31 -26.22
C PRO A 739 -21.96 -6.94 -26.40
N SER A 740 -21.87 -6.34 -27.59
CA SER A 740 -22.74 -5.22 -27.94
C SER A 740 -24.16 -5.76 -28.09
N GLU A 741 -25.15 -5.06 -27.60
CA GLU A 741 -26.57 -5.48 -27.64
C GLU A 741 -27.07 -5.78 -29.06
N ASP A 742 -26.40 -5.26 -30.11
CA ASP A 742 -26.87 -5.28 -31.50
C ASP A 742 -26.29 -6.40 -32.39
N GLY A 743 -25.54 -7.39 -31.89
CA GLY A 743 -24.84 -8.24 -32.85
C GLY A 743 -24.50 -9.69 -32.46
N VAL A 744 -24.87 -10.16 -31.30
CA VAL A 744 -24.51 -11.52 -30.87
C VAL A 744 -25.66 -12.50 -31.11
N ARG A 745 -25.43 -13.52 -31.94
CA ARG A 745 -26.42 -14.59 -32.18
C ARG A 745 -26.73 -15.32 -30.86
N PRO A 746 -27.99 -15.79 -30.63
CA PRO A 746 -28.40 -16.40 -29.37
C PRO A 746 -27.58 -17.59 -28.91
N TYR A 747 -26.87 -18.26 -29.83
CA TYR A 747 -26.04 -19.44 -29.58
C TYR A 747 -24.54 -19.18 -29.61
N ASP A 748 -24.10 -17.92 -29.64
CA ASP A 748 -22.67 -17.60 -29.65
C ASP A 748 -22.09 -17.77 -28.22
N TRP A 749 -21.11 -18.67 -28.08
CA TRP A 749 -20.40 -18.94 -26.82
C TRP A 749 -19.73 -17.70 -26.25
N ARG A 750 -19.36 -16.71 -27.08
CA ARG A 750 -18.72 -15.45 -26.69
C ARG A 750 -19.56 -14.62 -25.76
N ARG A 751 -20.88 -14.77 -25.77
CA ARG A 751 -21.83 -14.04 -24.91
C ARG A 751 -21.61 -14.33 -23.41
N HIS A 752 -20.94 -15.45 -23.06
CA HIS A 752 -20.66 -15.82 -21.67
C HIS A 752 -19.42 -15.14 -21.12
N PHE A 753 -18.67 -14.41 -21.95
CA PHE A 753 -17.42 -13.78 -21.58
C PHE A 753 -17.54 -12.26 -21.72
N LYS A 754 -17.15 -11.55 -20.68
CA LYS A 754 -17.01 -10.09 -20.68
C LYS A 754 -15.73 -9.66 -21.37
N ASN A 755 -14.66 -10.45 -21.17
CA ASN A 755 -13.36 -10.15 -21.73
C ASN A 755 -12.52 -11.44 -21.85
N ILE A 756 -11.92 -11.64 -23.01
CA ILE A 756 -10.82 -12.60 -23.17
C ILE A 756 -9.68 -11.82 -23.82
N SER A 757 -8.55 -11.74 -23.16
CA SER A 757 -7.38 -11.03 -23.65
C SER A 757 -6.10 -11.81 -23.45
N ILE A 758 -5.19 -11.64 -24.41
CA ILE A 758 -3.83 -12.16 -24.34
C ILE A 758 -2.88 -10.95 -24.22
N GLY A 759 -1.92 -11.05 -23.32
CA GLY A 759 -0.93 -9.99 -23.08
C GLY A 759 0.48 -10.47 -23.21
N LEU A 760 1.36 -9.56 -23.59
CA LEU A 760 2.80 -9.71 -23.60
C LEU A 760 3.41 -8.56 -22.80
N ASP A 761 4.11 -8.87 -21.72
CA ASP A 761 4.83 -7.90 -20.93
C ASP A 761 6.34 -8.09 -21.13
N VAL A 762 7.07 -6.98 -21.23
CA VAL A 762 8.53 -6.94 -21.25
C VAL A 762 8.98 -6.12 -20.05
N PHE A 763 9.57 -6.78 -19.09
CA PHE A 763 10.08 -6.14 -17.89
C PHE A 763 11.54 -5.75 -18.10
N ASN A 764 11.94 -4.60 -17.54
CA ASN A 764 13.28 -4.03 -17.71
C ASN A 764 13.71 -3.96 -19.19
N LEU A 765 12.93 -3.26 -19.98
CA LEU A 765 13.06 -3.17 -21.45
C LEU A 765 14.49 -2.87 -21.92
N PHE A 766 15.21 -2.01 -21.21
CA PHE A 766 16.57 -1.59 -21.56
C PHE A 766 17.66 -2.47 -20.93
N ASP A 767 17.28 -3.54 -20.23
CA ASP A 767 18.22 -4.50 -19.60
C ASP A 767 19.21 -3.84 -18.63
N ILE A 768 18.76 -2.87 -17.85
CA ILE A 768 19.60 -2.10 -16.94
C ILE A 768 19.87 -2.92 -15.68
N SER A 769 21.13 -3.04 -15.26
CA SER A 769 21.54 -3.67 -14.01
C SER A 769 21.32 -2.70 -12.86
N ASN A 770 20.21 -2.86 -12.13
CA ASN A 770 19.89 -2.08 -10.94
C ASN A 770 20.42 -2.78 -9.69
N VAL A 771 21.12 -2.07 -8.83
CA VAL A 771 21.65 -2.63 -7.59
C VAL A 771 20.53 -2.83 -6.57
N SER A 772 20.41 -4.05 -6.05
CA SER A 772 19.49 -4.42 -4.97
C SER A 772 20.13 -4.28 -3.59
N SER A 773 21.32 -4.83 -3.44
CA SER A 773 22.09 -4.90 -2.19
C SER A 773 23.56 -5.07 -2.51
N TYR A 774 24.38 -5.15 -1.48
CA TYR A 774 25.79 -5.42 -1.63
C TYR A 774 26.19 -6.63 -0.80
N TYR A 775 27.04 -7.46 -1.38
CA TYR A 775 27.80 -8.47 -0.68
C TYR A 775 29.16 -7.86 -0.32
N TRP A 776 29.57 -7.99 0.94
CA TRP A 776 30.78 -7.36 1.44
C TRP A 776 31.90 -8.38 1.59
N VAL A 777 33.04 -8.05 1.03
CA VAL A 777 34.27 -8.83 1.11
C VAL A 777 35.40 -7.95 1.61
N THR A 778 36.32 -8.54 2.33
CA THR A 778 37.48 -7.85 2.89
C THR A 778 38.76 -8.42 2.27
N ASP A 779 39.70 -7.55 1.90
CA ASP A 779 40.99 -7.97 1.37
C ASP A 779 42.01 -8.24 2.50
N VAL A 780 43.22 -8.64 2.09
CA VAL A 780 44.34 -8.93 3.02
C VAL A 780 44.84 -7.69 3.79
N ASN A 781 44.46 -6.48 3.37
CA ASN A 781 44.78 -5.20 4.02
C ASN A 781 43.63 -4.66 4.88
N ASP A 782 42.61 -5.47 5.16
CA ASP A 782 41.40 -5.08 5.90
C ASP A 782 40.53 -4.02 5.17
N ILE A 783 40.66 -3.90 3.85
CA ILE A 783 39.84 -3.01 3.05
C ILE A 783 38.56 -3.74 2.65
N GLN A 784 37.42 -3.13 2.96
CA GLN A 784 36.10 -3.69 2.63
C GLN A 784 35.65 -3.24 1.25
N TYR A 785 35.24 -4.19 0.43
CA TYR A 785 34.67 -3.97 -0.90
C TYR A 785 33.19 -4.36 -0.95
N ALA A 786 32.39 -3.47 -1.53
CA ALA A 786 30.97 -3.67 -1.74
C ALA A 786 30.75 -4.30 -3.13
N VAL A 787 30.54 -5.60 -3.18
CA VAL A 787 30.21 -6.34 -4.42
C VAL A 787 28.71 -6.21 -4.69
N PRO A 788 28.28 -5.59 -5.81
CA PRO A 788 26.87 -5.35 -6.04
C PRO A 788 26.10 -6.64 -6.35
N ASN A 789 24.92 -6.75 -5.79
CA ASN A 789 23.89 -7.71 -6.17
C ASN A 789 22.86 -6.97 -7.02
N TYR A 790 22.56 -7.47 -8.22
CA TYR A 790 21.65 -6.81 -9.12
C TYR A 790 20.26 -7.43 -9.12
N LEU A 791 19.26 -6.59 -9.36
CA LEU A 791 17.87 -6.97 -9.58
C LEU A 791 17.68 -7.68 -10.93
N THR A 792 16.44 -7.99 -11.26
CA THR A 792 16.11 -8.77 -12.46
C THR A 792 16.54 -8.08 -13.75
N ARG A 793 17.12 -8.87 -14.65
CA ARG A 793 17.42 -8.48 -16.03
C ARG A 793 16.14 -8.44 -16.84
N ARG A 794 16.25 -8.19 -18.18
CA ARG A 794 15.09 -8.19 -19.07
C ARG A 794 14.36 -9.53 -19.03
N GLN A 795 13.04 -9.47 -18.85
CA GLN A 795 12.17 -10.64 -18.79
C GLN A 795 10.95 -10.46 -19.68
N PHE A 796 10.47 -11.57 -20.20
CA PHE A 796 9.23 -11.64 -20.99
C PHE A 796 8.18 -12.43 -20.20
N ASN A 797 6.96 -11.94 -20.21
CA ASN A 797 5.83 -12.61 -19.59
C ASN A 797 4.66 -12.63 -20.56
N VAL A 798 4.08 -13.79 -20.75
CA VAL A 798 2.84 -13.94 -21.51
C VAL A 798 1.72 -14.20 -20.52
N ARG A 799 0.60 -13.51 -20.68
CA ARG A 799 -0.57 -13.66 -19.82
C ARG A 799 -1.84 -13.86 -20.64
N LEU A 800 -2.71 -14.69 -20.11
CA LEU A 800 -4.07 -14.87 -20.57
C LEU A 800 -5.02 -14.43 -19.47
N MET A 801 -6.01 -13.61 -19.80
CA MET A 801 -7.05 -13.17 -18.89
C MET A 801 -8.42 -13.50 -19.50
N VAL A 802 -9.27 -14.12 -18.70
CA VAL A 802 -10.66 -14.47 -19.06
C VAL A 802 -11.57 -13.92 -17.96
N GLU A 803 -12.54 -13.11 -18.34
CA GLU A 803 -13.58 -12.56 -17.44
C GLU A 803 -14.97 -12.95 -17.98
N PHE A 804 -15.84 -13.42 -17.09
CA PHE A 804 -17.20 -13.87 -17.43
C PHE A 804 -18.25 -13.45 -16.39
#